data_934550f0e6f1d50ecf77afff0da56aa9
#
_entry.id   934550f0e6f1d50ecf77afff0da56aa9
#
_cell.length_a   1.000
_cell.length_b   1.000
_cell.length_c   1.000
_cell.angle_alpha   90.00
_cell.angle_beta   90.00
_cell.angle_gamma   90.00
#
_symmetry.space_group_name_H-M   'P 1'
#
loop_
_entity.id
_entity.type
_entity.pdbx_description
1 polymer ?
#
loop_
_entity_poly.entity_id
_entity_poly.type
_entity_poly.pdbx_seq_one_letter_code
_entity_poly.pdbx_strand_id
1 'polypeptide(L)'
;RDTYVQFHSPKDLRAIIEDEISKKPVLQSDSLASTDASSEDRHHLHAIAAQVQQRLEGYLDKKQEAILGPDLSDRRNVVDKILYTPAIQHAINIDSKENSRELAKSRKLARSYLNEIASDYSYATVRFFDRFLTWLWTQLYDGVEVAHFERVRELASDHEIIYVPCHRSHMDYLLLSYVIYKRGLRVPYVAAGENLNIPVLGQILRNGGAFFMRRSFKGNPLYSAVFREYVHSMLMRNTPIEYFIEGGRSRSGRLLPPKKGMLAMTVQSHLRQAGKPIVFIPTYIGYERIMEGGTYVGELKGKPKESESLLGLLKASRKIERIFGHVHVSFGQPLYLADFMKKFDVAPNTLPKDRTDSDMPANVTHMIDNLGIKIMQRINRSAVLNPVTLLSLVLLDTPHGALDEQSCREQLALYQRIAEKIPYDDDVSITQQSPEAIINYGVKLKLIERTPHVLGDLIRIADGQAPLLSYFRNNILHIYIIASLCASLIQRNGTMSLNTIERVVGIMYPFLQAELFLKYPLRTLNDTLRKHIDTLVEEEIIVDKGVNADGHRILTTPEPNTRSYQQLTVLANSVEQSLERYFMVLALLSQQGSGKLTKDQVIDLGHLLGQRLSVLYEDDMPDFFDRALFTSFMDALERLGYITVSASGVIEFDARIHTMAKSARFILNMDVMHILQQISQLTDEEIKRTLTELQNKKQRKFSRKKA
;
A
#
# COMPACT_ATOMS: atom_id res chain seq x y z
N ARG A 1 -35.41 -12.23 -6.59
CA ARG A 1 -34.56 -13.35 -6.12
C ARG A 1 -33.50 -13.57 -7.19
N ASP A 2 -32.39 -12.87 -7.10
CA ASP A 2 -31.22 -13.15 -7.93
C ASP A 2 -30.54 -14.38 -7.33
N THR A 3 -30.84 -15.53 -7.90
CA THR A 3 -30.15 -16.76 -7.55
C THR A 3 -28.80 -16.72 -8.25
N TYR A 4 -27.74 -16.42 -7.51
CA TYR A 4 -26.37 -16.55 -8.02
C TYR A 4 -26.08 -18.05 -8.19
N VAL A 5 -26.08 -18.51 -9.43
CA VAL A 5 -25.53 -19.82 -9.77
C VAL A 5 -24.06 -19.62 -10.12
N GLN A 6 -23.20 -19.99 -9.21
CA GLN A 6 -21.75 -19.93 -9.42
C GLN A 6 -21.28 -21.33 -9.82
N PHE A 7 -20.84 -21.48 -11.07
CA PHE A 7 -20.20 -22.72 -11.52
C PHE A 7 -18.75 -22.71 -11.00
N HIS A 8 -18.45 -23.61 -10.08
CA HIS A 8 -17.08 -23.95 -9.67
C HIS A 8 -16.49 -24.99 -10.63
N SER A 9 -15.16 -25.12 -10.65
CA SER A 9 -14.49 -26.25 -11.28
C SER A 9 -15.15 -27.53 -10.79
N PRO A 10 -15.64 -28.41 -11.67
CA PRO A 10 -16.29 -29.63 -11.25
C PRO A 10 -15.32 -30.42 -10.37
N LYS A 11 -15.77 -30.81 -9.18
CA LYS A 11 -15.06 -31.82 -8.38
C LYS A 11 -15.27 -33.13 -9.09
N ASP A 12 -14.18 -33.77 -9.50
CA ASP A 12 -14.26 -35.10 -10.08
C ASP A 12 -14.66 -36.09 -8.98
N LEU A 13 -15.95 -36.43 -8.96
CA LEU A 13 -16.51 -37.41 -8.02
C LEU A 13 -15.80 -38.76 -8.14
N ARG A 14 -15.36 -39.10 -9.35
CA ARG A 14 -14.61 -40.32 -9.63
C ARG A 14 -13.26 -40.29 -8.92
N ALA A 15 -12.52 -39.20 -8.99
CA ALA A 15 -11.26 -39.06 -8.28
C ALA A 15 -11.42 -39.12 -6.76
N ILE A 16 -12.52 -38.58 -6.19
CA ILE A 16 -12.82 -38.70 -4.76
C ILE A 16 -13.11 -40.13 -4.37
N ILE A 17 -13.89 -40.88 -5.17
CA ILE A 17 -14.19 -42.26 -4.95
C ILE A 17 -12.94 -43.15 -5.08
N GLU A 18 -12.12 -42.92 -6.09
CA GLU A 18 -10.84 -43.63 -6.31
C GLU A 18 -9.85 -43.40 -5.15
N ASP A 19 -9.78 -42.18 -4.61
CA ASP A 19 -8.96 -41.86 -3.43
C ASP A 19 -9.44 -42.55 -2.16
N GLU A 20 -10.75 -42.68 -1.94
CA GLU A 20 -11.31 -43.39 -0.79
C GLU A 20 -11.19 -44.94 -0.93
N ILE A 21 -11.30 -45.45 -2.15
CA ILE A 21 -11.04 -46.88 -2.44
C ILE A 21 -9.58 -47.23 -2.21
N SER A 22 -8.65 -46.37 -2.64
CA SER A 22 -7.20 -46.61 -2.50
C SER A 22 -6.72 -46.69 -1.04
N LYS A 23 -7.45 -46.08 -0.11
CA LYS A 23 -7.17 -46.13 1.34
C LYS A 23 -7.61 -47.45 2.02
N LYS A 24 -8.35 -48.30 1.31
CA LYS A 24 -8.81 -49.59 1.81
C LYS A 24 -8.46 -50.70 0.82
N PRO A 25 -7.33 -51.41 1.01
CA PRO A 25 -6.78 -52.36 0.03
C PRO A 25 -7.55 -53.66 -0.17
N VAL A 26 -8.79 -53.78 0.27
CA VAL A 26 -9.56 -55.03 0.23
C VAL A 26 -10.48 -55.16 -1.00
N LEU A 27 -10.66 -54.12 -1.79
CA LEU A 27 -11.49 -54.16 -3.00
C LEU A 27 -10.61 -54.18 -4.25
N GLN A 28 -10.51 -55.37 -4.90
CA GLN A 28 -9.95 -55.46 -6.25
C GLN A 28 -10.95 -54.85 -7.25
N SER A 29 -10.41 -54.08 -8.21
CA SER A 29 -11.18 -53.27 -9.19
C SER A 29 -12.18 -54.04 -10.05
N ASP A 30 -12.07 -55.35 -10.12
CA ASP A 30 -12.89 -56.22 -10.98
C ASP A 30 -14.25 -56.60 -10.36
N SER A 31 -14.47 -56.42 -9.04
CA SER A 31 -15.72 -56.75 -8.35
C SER A 31 -16.82 -55.66 -8.46
N LEU A 32 -16.47 -54.47 -8.93
CA LEU A 32 -17.40 -53.32 -9.04
C LEU A 32 -18.33 -53.39 -10.26
N ALA A 33 -18.06 -54.30 -11.21
CA ALA A 33 -18.84 -54.44 -12.45
C ALA A 33 -19.83 -55.62 -12.47
N SER A 34 -19.86 -56.45 -11.43
CA SER A 34 -20.76 -57.62 -11.38
C SER A 34 -22.01 -57.39 -10.54
N THR A 35 -23.16 -57.81 -11.05
CA THR A 35 -24.47 -57.78 -10.39
C THR A 35 -24.61 -58.73 -9.19
N ASP A 36 -23.60 -59.55 -8.89
CA ASP A 36 -23.57 -60.55 -7.81
C ASP A 36 -22.59 -60.14 -6.67
N ALA A 37 -22.71 -58.95 -6.16
CA ALA A 37 -21.90 -58.49 -5.00
C ALA A 37 -22.36 -59.24 -3.72
N SER A 38 -21.39 -59.82 -2.98
CA SER A 38 -21.62 -60.46 -1.68
C SER A 38 -22.19 -59.50 -0.64
N SER A 39 -22.78 -59.98 0.44
CA SER A 39 -23.28 -59.11 1.51
C SER A 39 -22.19 -58.25 2.14
N GLU A 40 -20.95 -58.74 2.18
CA GLU A 40 -19.78 -58.02 2.66
C GLU A 40 -19.36 -56.89 1.70
N ASP A 41 -19.39 -57.12 0.38
CA ASP A 41 -19.08 -56.09 -0.62
C ASP A 41 -20.09 -54.93 -0.57
N ARG A 42 -21.37 -55.23 -0.34
CA ARG A 42 -22.41 -54.19 -0.15
C ARG A 42 -22.19 -53.36 1.10
N HIS A 43 -21.79 -53.98 2.22
CA HIS A 43 -21.43 -53.26 3.43
C HIS A 43 -20.21 -52.35 3.23
N HIS A 44 -19.19 -52.79 2.49
CA HIS A 44 -18.03 -51.98 2.14
C HIS A 44 -18.38 -50.82 1.22
N LEU A 45 -19.21 -51.01 0.21
CA LEU A 45 -19.71 -49.96 -0.68
C LEU A 45 -20.54 -48.93 0.07
N HIS A 46 -21.40 -49.32 0.99
CA HIS A 46 -22.15 -48.42 1.85
C HIS A 46 -21.21 -47.59 2.77
N ALA A 47 -20.17 -48.20 3.30
CA ALA A 47 -19.20 -47.48 4.13
C ALA A 47 -18.40 -46.45 3.33
N ILE A 48 -17.98 -46.78 2.09
CA ILE A 48 -17.30 -45.84 1.18
C ILE A 48 -18.26 -44.72 0.78
N ALA A 49 -19.50 -45.03 0.41
CA ALA A 49 -20.49 -44.02 0.06
C ALA A 49 -20.77 -43.06 1.22
N ALA A 50 -20.88 -43.55 2.47
CA ALA A 50 -21.02 -42.71 3.64
C ALA A 50 -19.80 -41.81 3.88
N GLN A 51 -18.57 -42.28 3.65
CA GLN A 51 -17.37 -41.48 3.76
C GLN A 51 -17.27 -40.41 2.66
N VAL A 52 -17.60 -40.72 1.43
CA VAL A 52 -17.69 -39.79 0.31
C VAL A 52 -18.73 -38.70 0.60
N GLN A 53 -19.92 -39.12 1.08
CA GLN A 53 -21.00 -38.21 1.47
C GLN A 53 -20.50 -37.24 2.58
N GLN A 54 -19.93 -37.76 3.65
CA GLN A 54 -19.40 -36.97 4.77
C GLN A 54 -18.31 -35.96 4.28
N ARG A 55 -17.45 -36.40 3.35
CA ARG A 55 -16.41 -35.54 2.77
C ARG A 55 -17.00 -34.42 1.90
N LEU A 56 -18.05 -34.73 1.12
CA LEU A 56 -18.77 -33.74 0.32
C LEU A 56 -19.57 -32.76 1.19
N GLU A 57 -20.28 -33.28 2.22
CA GLU A 57 -20.96 -32.43 3.20
C GLU A 57 -19.95 -31.46 3.89
N GLY A 58 -18.86 -31.98 4.40
CA GLY A 58 -17.80 -31.14 5.01
C GLY A 58 -17.19 -30.12 4.04
N TYR A 59 -17.12 -30.46 2.74
CA TYR A 59 -16.70 -29.49 1.72
C TYR A 59 -17.76 -28.39 1.50
N LEU A 60 -19.05 -28.79 1.42
CA LEU A 60 -20.16 -27.85 1.25
C LEU A 60 -20.30 -26.94 2.48
N ASP A 61 -20.16 -27.47 3.68
CA ASP A 61 -20.22 -26.71 4.93
C ASP A 61 -19.11 -25.67 4.98
N LYS A 62 -17.86 -26.04 4.63
CA LYS A 62 -16.75 -25.08 4.53
C LYS A 62 -17.01 -23.98 3.50
N LYS A 63 -17.59 -24.33 2.35
CA LYS A 63 -17.96 -23.35 1.32
C LYS A 63 -19.09 -22.45 1.80
N GLN A 64 -20.09 -23.00 2.46
CA GLN A 64 -21.18 -22.23 3.04
C GLN A 64 -20.66 -21.26 4.12
N GLU A 65 -19.74 -21.71 4.98
CA GLU A 65 -19.09 -20.86 5.99
C GLU A 65 -18.30 -19.72 5.34
N ALA A 66 -17.57 -19.99 4.24
CA ALA A 66 -16.81 -18.96 3.51
C ALA A 66 -17.71 -17.89 2.86
N ILE A 67 -18.93 -18.26 2.45
CA ILE A 67 -19.91 -17.38 1.79
C ILE A 67 -20.78 -16.64 2.81
N LEU A 68 -21.36 -17.37 3.77
CA LEU A 68 -22.30 -16.83 4.75
C LEU A 68 -21.62 -16.42 6.07
N GLY A 69 -20.52 -17.10 6.42
CA GLY A 69 -19.82 -16.96 7.69
C GLY A 69 -20.60 -17.54 8.88
N PRO A 70 -20.00 -17.55 10.09
CA PRO A 70 -20.69 -17.92 11.30
C PRO A 70 -21.79 -16.91 11.63
N ASP A 71 -22.87 -17.37 12.25
CA ASP A 71 -23.93 -16.51 12.75
C ASP A 71 -23.41 -15.61 13.89
N LEU A 72 -23.12 -14.35 13.58
CA LEU A 72 -22.66 -13.31 14.51
C LEU A 72 -23.78 -12.33 14.85
N SER A 73 -25.02 -12.71 14.61
CA SER A 73 -26.20 -11.84 14.69
C SER A 73 -26.49 -11.25 16.09
N ASP A 74 -25.87 -11.79 17.15
CA ASP A 74 -26.08 -11.27 18.50
C ASP A 74 -24.79 -10.61 19.07
N ARG A 75 -24.65 -9.31 18.78
CA ARG A 75 -23.60 -8.46 19.33
C ARG A 75 -23.53 -8.50 20.86
N ARG A 76 -24.66 -8.63 21.55
CA ARG A 76 -24.72 -8.66 23.02
C ARG A 76 -24.00 -9.91 23.55
N ASN A 77 -24.29 -11.07 22.96
CA ASN A 77 -23.63 -12.33 23.30
C ASN A 77 -22.12 -12.29 23.02
N VAL A 78 -21.70 -11.63 21.93
CA VAL A 78 -20.27 -11.44 21.62
C VAL A 78 -19.59 -10.58 22.69
N VAL A 79 -20.18 -9.43 23.03
CA VAL A 79 -19.67 -8.54 24.07
C VAL A 79 -19.59 -9.22 25.43
N ASP A 80 -20.64 -9.97 25.81
CA ASP A 80 -20.66 -10.68 27.08
C ASP A 80 -19.63 -11.82 27.13
N LYS A 81 -19.51 -12.62 26.09
CA LYS A 81 -18.48 -13.67 26.01
C LYS A 81 -17.07 -13.11 26.15
N ILE A 82 -16.75 -12.02 25.45
CA ILE A 82 -15.42 -11.37 25.52
C ILE A 82 -15.19 -10.79 26.91
N LEU A 83 -16.18 -10.12 27.49
CA LEU A 83 -16.04 -9.50 28.83
C LEU A 83 -15.62 -10.51 29.91
N TYR A 84 -16.06 -11.75 29.80
CA TYR A 84 -15.76 -12.80 30.77
C TYR A 84 -14.59 -13.71 30.40
N THR A 85 -13.82 -13.41 29.34
CA THR A 85 -12.59 -14.15 29.05
C THR A 85 -11.55 -13.94 30.15
N PRO A 86 -10.70 -14.93 30.45
CA PRO A 86 -9.61 -14.80 31.44
C PRO A 86 -8.74 -13.58 31.19
N ALA A 87 -8.41 -13.30 29.95
CA ALA A 87 -7.56 -12.16 29.56
C ALA A 87 -8.19 -10.81 29.93
N ILE A 88 -9.50 -10.64 29.71
CA ILE A 88 -10.20 -9.39 30.07
C ILE A 88 -10.40 -9.30 31.59
N GLN A 89 -10.71 -10.40 32.28
CA GLN A 89 -10.80 -10.40 33.74
C GLN A 89 -9.45 -10.03 34.37
N HIS A 90 -8.35 -10.52 33.81
CA HIS A 90 -7.00 -10.13 34.25
C HIS A 90 -6.76 -8.62 34.06
N ALA A 91 -7.07 -8.08 32.90
CA ALA A 91 -6.92 -6.64 32.59
C ALA A 91 -7.80 -5.75 33.51
N ILE A 92 -9.04 -6.19 33.80
CA ILE A 92 -9.94 -5.49 34.73
C ILE A 92 -9.34 -5.45 36.14
N ASN A 93 -8.74 -6.56 36.61
CA ASN A 93 -8.11 -6.62 37.93
C ASN A 93 -6.89 -5.70 38.01
N ILE A 94 -6.07 -5.60 36.95
CA ILE A 94 -4.95 -4.66 36.88
C ILE A 94 -5.46 -3.21 36.92
N ASP A 95 -6.42 -2.84 36.05
CA ASP A 95 -6.99 -1.48 36.02
C ASP A 95 -7.59 -1.06 37.37
N SER A 96 -8.28 -1.99 38.04
CA SER A 96 -8.86 -1.74 39.35
C SER A 96 -7.78 -1.41 40.41
N LYS A 97 -6.66 -2.14 40.42
CA LYS A 97 -5.53 -1.93 41.35
C LYS A 97 -4.76 -0.65 41.03
N GLU A 98 -4.35 -0.47 39.77
CA GLU A 98 -3.50 0.65 39.36
C GLU A 98 -4.20 2.01 39.48
N ASN A 99 -5.51 2.05 39.17
CA ASN A 99 -6.29 3.29 39.22
C ASN A 99 -7.13 3.45 40.48
N SER A 100 -6.96 2.58 41.50
CA SER A 100 -7.72 2.58 42.76
C SER A 100 -9.25 2.65 42.55
N ARG A 101 -9.73 1.89 41.55
CA ARG A 101 -11.16 1.82 41.19
C ARG A 101 -11.81 0.58 41.78
N GLU A 102 -13.10 0.66 42.08
CA GLU A 102 -13.88 -0.53 42.39
C GLU A 102 -13.91 -1.48 41.14
N LEU A 103 -13.78 -2.77 41.34
CA LEU A 103 -13.78 -3.79 40.31
C LEU A 103 -15.02 -3.69 39.40
N ALA A 104 -16.19 -3.35 39.98
CA ALA A 104 -17.42 -3.14 39.23
C ALA A 104 -17.33 -1.96 38.26
N LYS A 105 -16.62 -0.88 38.63
CA LYS A 105 -16.41 0.30 37.77
C LYS A 105 -15.47 -0.04 36.61
N SER A 106 -14.35 -0.73 36.85
CA SER A 106 -13.44 -1.19 35.80
C SER A 106 -14.13 -2.17 34.85
N ARG A 107 -14.99 -3.07 35.36
CA ARG A 107 -15.81 -3.96 34.49
C ARG A 107 -16.81 -3.18 33.63
N LYS A 108 -17.50 -2.18 34.20
CA LYS A 108 -18.43 -1.31 33.46
C LYS A 108 -17.68 -0.55 32.36
N LEU A 109 -16.47 -0.08 32.65
CA LEU A 109 -15.60 0.61 31.69
C LEU A 109 -15.17 -0.33 30.54
N ALA A 110 -14.73 -1.56 30.86
CA ALA A 110 -14.40 -2.57 29.85
C ALA A 110 -15.60 -2.89 28.92
N ARG A 111 -16.81 -3.03 29.49
CA ARG A 111 -18.05 -3.19 28.72
C ARG A 111 -18.32 -1.98 27.82
N SER A 112 -18.11 -0.76 28.31
CA SER A 112 -18.25 0.46 27.53
C SER A 112 -17.30 0.48 26.34
N TYR A 113 -16.05 0.08 26.54
CA TYR A 113 -15.07 -0.05 25.46
C TYR A 113 -15.45 -1.13 24.43
N LEU A 114 -15.94 -2.29 24.86
CA LEU A 114 -16.47 -3.30 23.94
C LEU A 114 -17.62 -2.77 23.11
N ASN A 115 -18.54 -2.02 23.70
CA ASN A 115 -19.65 -1.38 22.99
C ASN A 115 -19.19 -0.26 22.03
N GLU A 116 -18.08 0.43 22.33
CA GLU A 116 -17.46 1.38 21.42
C GLU A 116 -16.84 0.67 20.20
N ILE A 117 -16.16 -0.44 20.43
CA ILE A 117 -15.38 -1.19 19.43
C ILE A 117 -16.28 -2.06 18.56
N ALA A 118 -17.14 -2.88 19.15
CA ALA A 118 -17.76 -4.02 18.50
C ALA A 118 -18.64 -3.67 17.30
N SER A 119 -18.51 -4.45 16.24
CA SER A 119 -19.40 -4.45 15.08
C SER A 119 -20.79 -4.99 15.43
N ASP A 120 -21.78 -4.69 14.59
CA ASP A 120 -23.16 -5.13 14.72
C ASP A 120 -23.66 -5.62 13.36
N TYR A 121 -22.99 -6.64 12.83
CA TYR A 121 -23.18 -7.10 11.47
C TYR A 121 -24.61 -7.48 11.15
N SER A 122 -25.16 -6.94 10.07
CA SER A 122 -26.51 -7.20 9.59
C SER A 122 -26.52 -7.57 8.11
N TYR A 123 -26.95 -8.75 7.79
CA TYR A 123 -27.07 -9.20 6.40
C TYR A 123 -28.02 -8.32 5.58
N ALA A 124 -29.10 -7.84 6.18
CA ALA A 124 -30.03 -6.91 5.53
C ALA A 124 -29.34 -5.60 5.12
N THR A 125 -28.48 -5.08 5.99
CA THR A 125 -27.65 -3.88 5.71
C THR A 125 -26.66 -4.15 4.58
N VAL A 126 -25.98 -5.28 4.57
CA VAL A 126 -25.05 -5.66 3.49
C VAL A 126 -25.77 -5.74 2.13
N ARG A 127 -26.97 -6.32 2.09
CA ARG A 127 -27.79 -6.36 0.85
C ARG A 127 -28.26 -4.98 0.41
N PHE A 128 -28.57 -4.10 1.36
CA PHE A 128 -28.87 -2.69 1.03
C PHE A 128 -27.63 -2.01 0.44
N PHE A 129 -26.46 -2.16 1.06
CA PHE A 129 -25.21 -1.63 0.53
C PHE A 129 -24.87 -2.18 -0.83
N ASP A 130 -25.09 -3.45 -1.09
CA ASP A 130 -24.84 -4.05 -2.43
C ASP A 130 -25.62 -3.27 -3.51
N ARG A 131 -26.92 -3.04 -3.31
CA ARG A 131 -27.76 -2.30 -4.27
C ARG A 131 -27.32 -0.85 -4.40
N PHE A 132 -27.10 -0.20 -3.25
CA PHE A 132 -26.70 1.20 -3.19
C PHE A 132 -25.32 1.42 -3.83
N LEU A 133 -24.33 0.60 -3.50
CA LEU A 133 -22.98 0.68 -4.05
C LEU A 133 -22.96 0.30 -5.54
N THR A 134 -23.74 -0.68 -5.97
CA THR A 134 -23.89 -0.97 -7.42
C THR A 134 -24.34 0.27 -8.16
N TRP A 135 -25.42 0.92 -7.68
CA TRP A 135 -25.88 2.18 -8.26
C TRP A 135 -24.81 3.27 -8.20
N LEU A 136 -24.14 3.45 -7.05
CA LEU A 136 -23.11 4.48 -6.86
C LEU A 136 -21.95 4.32 -7.83
N TRP A 137 -21.38 3.10 -7.92
CA TRP A 137 -20.24 2.82 -8.79
C TRP A 137 -20.58 2.99 -10.28
N THR A 138 -21.79 2.59 -10.69
CA THR A 138 -22.24 2.77 -12.07
C THR A 138 -22.61 4.22 -12.42
N GLN A 139 -22.88 5.08 -11.44
CA GLN A 139 -23.11 6.51 -11.67
C GLN A 139 -21.82 7.33 -11.69
N LEU A 140 -20.86 7.00 -10.83
CA LEU A 140 -19.64 7.79 -10.65
C LEU A 140 -18.53 7.36 -11.60
N TYR A 141 -18.36 6.05 -11.82
CA TYR A 141 -17.26 5.46 -12.55
C TYR A 141 -17.74 4.72 -13.79
N ASP A 142 -16.87 4.61 -14.79
CA ASP A 142 -17.12 3.84 -16.01
C ASP A 142 -17.09 2.32 -15.74
N GLY A 143 -16.47 1.90 -14.62
CA GLY A 143 -16.44 0.50 -14.19
C GLY A 143 -15.47 0.24 -13.02
N VAL A 144 -15.58 -0.97 -12.47
CA VAL A 144 -14.65 -1.50 -11.46
C VAL A 144 -13.96 -2.72 -12.06
N GLU A 145 -12.67 -2.59 -12.34
CA GLU A 145 -11.85 -3.68 -12.86
C GLU A 145 -11.19 -4.44 -11.70
N VAL A 146 -11.33 -5.76 -11.73
CA VAL A 146 -10.86 -6.64 -10.65
C VAL A 146 -9.91 -7.69 -11.21
N ALA A 147 -8.67 -7.68 -10.71
CA ALA A 147 -7.64 -8.64 -11.11
C ALA A 147 -7.29 -9.61 -9.98
N HIS A 148 -6.96 -10.84 -10.35
CA HIS A 148 -6.39 -11.89 -9.49
C HIS A 148 -7.27 -12.33 -8.31
N PHE A 149 -8.60 -12.16 -8.38
CA PHE A 149 -9.52 -12.54 -7.29
C PHE A 149 -9.60 -14.06 -7.05
N GLU A 150 -9.37 -14.88 -8.07
CA GLU A 150 -9.50 -16.35 -7.96
C GLU A 150 -8.59 -16.93 -6.86
N ARG A 151 -7.38 -16.40 -6.71
CA ARG A 151 -6.47 -16.80 -5.63
C ARG A 151 -7.02 -16.58 -4.22
N VAL A 152 -7.85 -15.54 -4.05
CA VAL A 152 -8.54 -15.27 -2.78
C VAL A 152 -9.65 -16.27 -2.55
N ARG A 153 -10.41 -16.60 -3.62
CA ARG A 153 -11.51 -17.57 -3.56
C ARG A 153 -11.01 -18.96 -3.18
N GLU A 154 -9.88 -19.39 -3.71
CA GLU A 154 -9.25 -20.68 -3.41
C GLU A 154 -8.84 -20.80 -1.95
N LEU A 155 -8.40 -19.71 -1.34
CA LEU A 155 -7.93 -19.68 0.04
C LEU A 155 -9.04 -19.55 1.08
N ALA A 156 -10.22 -19.03 0.69
CA ALA A 156 -11.28 -18.62 1.64
C ALA A 156 -11.85 -19.74 2.49
N SER A 157 -11.81 -21.01 2.01
CA SER A 157 -12.31 -22.16 2.77
C SER A 157 -11.37 -22.63 3.87
N ASP A 158 -10.06 -22.54 3.64
CA ASP A 158 -9.06 -23.22 4.47
C ASP A 158 -8.16 -22.27 5.27
N HIS A 159 -8.22 -20.96 4.98
CA HIS A 159 -7.41 -19.93 5.62
C HIS A 159 -8.26 -18.85 6.27
N GLU A 160 -7.70 -18.23 7.30
CA GLU A 160 -8.18 -16.96 7.84
C GLU A 160 -7.62 -15.82 7.00
N ILE A 161 -8.50 -15.11 6.28
CA ILE A 161 -8.10 -14.09 5.33
C ILE A 161 -8.01 -12.72 6.01
N ILE A 162 -6.85 -12.08 5.88
CA ILE A 162 -6.62 -10.71 6.28
C ILE A 162 -6.39 -9.87 5.02
N TYR A 163 -7.36 -9.05 4.65
CA TYR A 163 -7.20 -8.10 3.55
C TYR A 163 -6.41 -6.89 4.00
N VAL A 164 -5.35 -6.57 3.26
CA VAL A 164 -4.46 -5.43 3.58
C VAL A 164 -4.33 -4.53 2.35
N PRO A 165 -5.33 -3.67 2.09
CA PRO A 165 -5.29 -2.75 0.96
C PRO A 165 -4.38 -1.54 1.22
N CYS A 166 -3.88 -0.93 0.12
CA CYS A 166 -3.40 0.45 0.17
C CYS A 166 -4.56 1.41 0.43
N HIS A 167 -4.26 2.60 0.97
CA HIS A 167 -5.32 3.54 1.36
C HIS A 167 -5.25 4.83 0.55
N ARG A 168 -6.18 4.98 -0.41
CA ARG A 168 -6.25 6.08 -1.37
C ARG A 168 -7.41 7.05 -1.09
N SER A 169 -8.59 6.49 -0.78
CA SER A 169 -9.85 7.20 -0.66
C SER A 169 -10.65 6.75 0.56
N HIS A 170 -11.57 7.58 1.02
CA HIS A 170 -12.62 7.16 1.96
C HIS A 170 -13.56 6.10 1.40
N MET A 171 -13.52 5.90 0.08
CA MET A 171 -14.37 4.90 -0.58
C MET A 171 -13.74 3.51 -0.61
N ASP A 172 -12.45 3.36 -0.26
CA ASP A 172 -11.70 2.10 -0.43
C ASP A 172 -12.35 0.91 0.30
N TYR A 173 -12.74 1.09 1.55
CA TYR A 173 -13.36 0.02 2.34
C TYR A 173 -14.77 -0.37 1.84
N LEU A 174 -15.51 0.59 1.28
CA LEU A 174 -16.80 0.31 0.63
C LEU A 174 -16.59 -0.42 -0.69
N LEU A 175 -15.58 -0.01 -1.46
CA LEU A 175 -15.23 -0.62 -2.73
C LEU A 175 -14.77 -2.07 -2.54
N LEU A 176 -13.83 -2.31 -1.63
CA LEU A 176 -13.28 -3.64 -1.40
C LEU A 176 -14.36 -4.60 -0.87
N SER A 177 -15.15 -4.15 0.11
CA SER A 177 -16.30 -4.91 0.61
C SER A 177 -17.31 -5.25 -0.51
N TYR A 178 -17.61 -4.28 -1.40
CA TYR A 178 -18.48 -4.47 -2.55
C TYR A 178 -17.92 -5.51 -3.53
N VAL A 179 -16.64 -5.40 -3.89
CA VAL A 179 -15.98 -6.33 -4.81
C VAL A 179 -15.99 -7.76 -4.26
N ILE A 180 -15.64 -7.95 -2.99
CA ILE A 180 -15.60 -9.25 -2.32
C ILE A 180 -17.00 -9.88 -2.30
N TYR A 181 -18.03 -9.09 -1.94
CA TYR A 181 -19.42 -9.55 -1.91
C TYR A 181 -19.93 -9.94 -3.31
N LYS A 182 -19.67 -9.10 -4.33
CA LYS A 182 -20.04 -9.39 -5.73
C LYS A 182 -19.35 -10.63 -6.29
N ARG A 183 -18.20 -10.99 -5.75
CA ARG A 183 -17.46 -12.20 -6.13
C ARG A 183 -17.84 -13.44 -5.29
N GLY A 184 -18.89 -13.34 -4.45
CA GLY A 184 -19.48 -14.46 -3.73
C GLY A 184 -18.76 -14.87 -2.45
N LEU A 185 -17.92 -13.98 -1.88
CA LEU A 185 -17.31 -14.19 -0.57
C LEU A 185 -17.96 -13.27 0.48
N ARG A 186 -17.83 -13.67 1.74
CA ARG A 186 -18.28 -12.88 2.87
C ARG A 186 -17.56 -11.54 2.93
N VAL A 187 -18.32 -10.46 3.21
CA VAL A 187 -17.77 -9.13 3.48
C VAL A 187 -16.84 -9.18 4.71
N PRO A 188 -15.61 -8.65 4.62
CA PRO A 188 -14.72 -8.63 5.76
C PRO A 188 -15.20 -7.65 6.84
N TYR A 189 -14.75 -7.87 8.08
CA TYR A 189 -14.90 -6.90 9.14
C TYR A 189 -13.81 -5.83 9.02
N VAL A 190 -14.21 -4.57 8.94
CA VAL A 190 -13.33 -3.45 8.61
C VAL A 190 -12.90 -2.70 9.86
N ALA A 191 -11.61 -2.59 10.09
CA ALA A 191 -11.04 -1.74 11.14
C ALA A 191 -11.17 -0.27 10.76
N ALA A 192 -12.13 0.44 11.35
CA ALA A 192 -12.44 1.84 11.10
C ALA A 192 -11.94 2.76 12.21
N GLY A 193 -11.49 3.97 11.86
CA GLY A 193 -11.13 4.98 12.86
C GLY A 193 -12.35 5.54 13.61
N GLU A 194 -12.16 5.90 14.88
CA GLU A 194 -13.20 6.49 15.75
C GLU A 194 -13.88 7.73 15.17
N ASN A 195 -13.19 8.46 14.28
CA ASN A 195 -13.74 9.64 13.60
C ASN A 195 -14.91 9.31 12.66
N LEU A 196 -15.11 8.07 12.28
CA LEU A 196 -16.25 7.59 11.50
C LEU A 196 -17.41 7.10 12.40
N ASN A 197 -17.18 6.99 13.71
CA ASN A 197 -18.16 6.56 14.68
C ASN A 197 -19.06 7.73 15.14
N ILE A 198 -19.63 8.43 14.18
CA ILE A 198 -20.55 9.54 14.44
C ILE A 198 -22.01 9.03 14.42
N PRO A 199 -22.96 9.75 15.05
CA PRO A 199 -24.36 9.37 15.03
C PRO A 199 -24.88 9.07 13.62
N VAL A 200 -25.73 8.06 13.49
CA VAL A 200 -26.30 7.51 12.25
C VAL A 200 -25.27 6.80 11.38
N LEU A 201 -24.22 7.49 10.91
CA LEU A 201 -23.21 6.89 10.02
C LEU A 201 -22.45 5.75 10.74
N GLY A 202 -22.04 5.97 11.99
CA GLY A 202 -21.34 4.95 12.77
C GLY A 202 -22.17 3.67 12.94
N GLN A 203 -23.49 3.79 13.17
CA GLN A 203 -24.37 2.63 13.28
C GLN A 203 -24.53 1.91 11.92
N ILE A 204 -24.69 2.66 10.83
CA ILE A 204 -24.77 2.09 9.48
C ILE A 204 -23.50 1.31 9.13
N LEU A 205 -22.33 1.88 9.43
CA LEU A 205 -21.03 1.22 9.19
C LEU A 205 -20.85 -0.03 10.07
N ARG A 206 -21.29 0.03 11.37
CA ARG A 206 -21.30 -1.15 12.25
C ARG A 206 -22.12 -2.29 11.68
N ASN A 207 -23.31 -1.96 11.21
CA ASN A 207 -24.21 -2.95 10.59
C ASN A 207 -23.63 -3.52 9.28
N GLY A 208 -22.74 -2.77 8.62
CA GLY A 208 -21.99 -3.23 7.45
C GLY A 208 -20.71 -4.03 7.77
N GLY A 209 -20.38 -4.24 9.05
CA GLY A 209 -19.20 -4.99 9.46
C GLY A 209 -18.05 -4.13 10.04
N ALA A 210 -18.17 -2.81 10.12
CA ALA A 210 -17.12 -1.99 10.71
C ALA A 210 -17.01 -2.17 12.23
N PHE A 211 -15.78 -2.25 12.74
CA PHE A 211 -15.46 -2.12 14.14
C PHE A 211 -14.51 -0.93 14.34
N PHE A 212 -14.65 -0.23 15.47
CA PHE A 212 -14.01 1.07 15.62
C PHE A 212 -12.79 1.01 16.52
N MET A 213 -11.74 1.75 16.13
CA MET A 213 -10.51 1.86 16.89
C MET A 213 -10.13 3.33 17.14
N ARG A 214 -9.62 3.60 18.32
CA ARG A 214 -9.04 4.90 18.67
C ARG A 214 -7.71 5.12 17.94
N ARG A 215 -7.37 6.38 17.67
CA ARG A 215 -6.11 6.73 17.01
C ARG A 215 -4.87 6.37 17.81
N SER A 216 -4.97 6.32 19.13
CA SER A 216 -3.88 5.98 20.03
C SER A 216 -4.40 5.17 21.20
N PHE A 217 -3.68 4.12 21.53
CA PHE A 217 -3.94 3.29 22.72
C PHE A 217 -3.02 3.69 23.89
N LYS A 218 -2.09 4.64 23.66
CA LYS A 218 -1.12 5.09 24.64
C LYS A 218 -1.86 5.69 25.86
N GLY A 219 -1.48 5.24 27.06
CA GLY A 219 -2.09 5.70 28.31
C GLY A 219 -3.44 5.07 28.67
N ASN A 220 -3.90 4.04 27.91
CA ASN A 220 -5.12 3.30 28.26
C ASN A 220 -4.92 1.78 28.10
N PRO A 221 -4.25 1.11 29.06
CA PRO A 221 -3.98 -0.33 29.01
C PRO A 221 -5.25 -1.18 28.93
N LEU A 222 -6.31 -0.82 29.67
CA LEU A 222 -7.58 -1.55 29.66
C LEU A 222 -8.24 -1.50 28.27
N TYR A 223 -8.26 -0.34 27.60
CA TYR A 223 -8.77 -0.24 26.22
C TYR A 223 -7.94 -1.11 25.27
N SER A 224 -6.62 -1.07 25.39
CA SER A 224 -5.71 -1.87 24.58
C SER A 224 -5.97 -3.38 24.75
N ALA A 225 -6.16 -3.84 25.99
CA ALA A 225 -6.48 -5.24 26.28
C ALA A 225 -7.83 -5.66 25.67
N VAL A 226 -8.86 -4.82 25.85
CA VAL A 226 -10.21 -5.05 25.31
C VAL A 226 -10.19 -5.13 23.77
N PHE A 227 -9.46 -4.23 23.13
CA PHE A 227 -9.35 -4.21 21.66
C PHE A 227 -8.62 -5.45 21.13
N ARG A 228 -7.50 -5.84 21.72
CA ARG A 228 -6.75 -7.04 21.36
C ARG A 228 -7.60 -8.31 21.52
N GLU A 229 -8.36 -8.42 22.61
CA GLU A 229 -9.22 -9.57 22.86
C GLU A 229 -10.40 -9.62 21.86
N TYR A 230 -10.94 -8.46 21.47
CA TYR A 230 -11.96 -8.39 20.43
C TYR A 230 -11.42 -8.90 19.09
N VAL A 231 -10.24 -8.44 18.65
CA VAL A 231 -9.59 -8.93 17.43
C VAL A 231 -9.30 -10.43 17.51
N HIS A 232 -8.80 -10.90 18.66
CA HIS A 232 -8.57 -12.33 18.90
C HIS A 232 -9.87 -13.15 18.76
N SER A 233 -10.96 -12.69 19.37
CA SER A 233 -12.25 -13.35 19.27
C SER A 233 -12.78 -13.43 17.83
N MET A 234 -12.51 -12.42 17.00
CA MET A 234 -12.89 -12.44 15.58
C MET A 234 -12.09 -13.47 14.80
N LEU A 235 -10.76 -13.51 14.97
CA LEU A 235 -9.88 -14.48 14.33
C LEU A 235 -10.22 -15.92 14.73
N MET A 236 -10.57 -16.17 16.00
CA MET A 236 -10.99 -17.50 16.47
C MET A 236 -12.35 -17.97 15.88
N ARG A 237 -13.12 -17.06 15.30
CA ARG A 237 -14.39 -17.34 14.62
C ARG A 237 -14.29 -17.38 13.10
N ASN A 238 -13.08 -17.46 12.57
CA ASN A 238 -12.83 -17.48 11.12
C ASN A 238 -13.50 -16.29 10.41
N THR A 239 -13.32 -15.08 10.95
CA THR A 239 -13.95 -13.88 10.45
C THR A 239 -12.92 -13.07 9.64
N PRO A 240 -13.05 -12.96 8.31
CA PRO A 240 -12.11 -12.20 7.51
C PRO A 240 -12.07 -10.75 7.96
N ILE A 241 -10.87 -10.20 8.09
CA ILE A 241 -10.62 -8.84 8.58
C ILE A 241 -9.97 -8.00 7.49
N GLU A 242 -10.37 -6.74 7.41
CA GLU A 242 -9.75 -5.73 6.56
C GLU A 242 -9.19 -4.62 7.43
N TYR A 243 -7.93 -4.24 7.18
CA TYR A 243 -7.34 -3.04 7.76
C TYR A 243 -6.28 -2.41 6.86
N PHE A 244 -6.23 -1.08 6.89
CA PHE A 244 -5.25 -0.30 6.14
C PHE A 244 -3.96 -0.18 6.93
N ILE A 245 -2.93 -0.90 6.49
CA ILE A 245 -1.63 -0.94 7.17
C ILE A 245 -0.94 0.43 7.18
N GLU A 246 -1.28 1.32 6.26
CA GLU A 246 -0.76 2.69 6.19
C GLU A 246 -1.27 3.57 7.34
N GLY A 247 -2.38 3.20 7.98
CA GLY A 247 -2.99 3.93 9.09
C GLY A 247 -3.50 5.33 8.73
N GLY A 248 -3.54 5.66 7.45
CA GLY A 248 -4.07 6.92 6.90
C GLY A 248 -4.02 6.92 5.38
N ARG A 249 -4.82 7.80 4.75
CA ARG A 249 -4.84 7.92 3.29
C ARG A 249 -3.58 8.60 2.77
N SER A 250 -3.02 8.10 1.69
CA SER A 250 -1.99 8.79 0.94
C SER A 250 -2.54 10.04 0.27
N ARG A 251 -1.85 11.18 0.41
CA ARG A 251 -2.17 12.44 -0.27
C ARG A 251 -1.33 12.65 -1.51
N SER A 252 -0.17 12.04 -1.54
CA SER A 252 0.77 12.15 -2.67
C SER A 252 0.65 11.02 -3.69
N GLY A 253 -0.19 10.02 -3.44
CA GLY A 253 -0.26 8.81 -4.29
C GLY A 253 0.81 7.76 -3.99
N ARG A 254 1.84 8.06 -3.19
CA ARG A 254 2.85 7.09 -2.74
C ARG A 254 2.32 6.25 -1.59
N LEU A 255 2.80 5.02 -1.46
CA LEU A 255 2.50 4.20 -0.28
C LEU A 255 3.14 4.83 0.96
N LEU A 256 2.40 4.85 2.07
CA LEU A 256 2.91 5.34 3.35
C LEU A 256 3.62 4.21 4.12
N PRO A 257 4.56 4.54 5.02
CA PRO A 257 5.19 3.55 5.89
C PRO A 257 4.16 2.75 6.70
N PRO A 258 4.34 1.42 6.84
CA PRO A 258 3.38 0.55 7.50
C PRO A 258 3.26 0.86 9.00
N LYS A 259 2.03 1.01 9.48
CA LYS A 259 1.66 1.07 10.91
C LYS A 259 1.41 -0.34 11.41
N LYS A 260 2.31 -0.85 12.23
CA LYS A 260 2.36 -2.26 12.62
C LYS A 260 1.34 -2.69 13.67
N GLY A 261 0.53 -1.75 14.23
CA GLY A 261 -0.35 -2.04 15.37
C GLY A 261 -1.34 -3.19 15.12
N MET A 262 -2.16 -3.10 14.07
CA MET A 262 -3.11 -4.17 13.71
C MET A 262 -2.40 -5.46 13.31
N LEU A 263 -1.31 -5.35 12.54
CA LEU A 263 -0.49 -6.49 12.13
C LEU A 263 0.07 -7.25 13.34
N ALA A 264 0.61 -6.51 14.33
CA ALA A 264 1.11 -7.08 15.57
C ALA A 264 0.00 -7.79 16.38
N MET A 265 -1.20 -7.20 16.46
CA MET A 265 -2.33 -7.81 17.15
C MET A 265 -2.80 -9.10 16.47
N THR A 266 -2.81 -9.12 15.12
CA THR A 266 -3.13 -10.32 14.33
C THR A 266 -2.13 -11.45 14.60
N VAL A 267 -0.83 -11.15 14.56
CA VAL A 267 0.24 -12.11 14.84
C VAL A 267 0.18 -12.57 16.31
N GLN A 268 0.03 -11.64 17.25
CA GLN A 268 -0.09 -11.96 18.68
C GLN A 268 -1.27 -12.89 18.97
N SER A 269 -2.41 -12.66 18.32
CA SER A 269 -3.58 -13.52 18.45
C SER A 269 -3.26 -14.98 18.06
N HIS A 270 -2.57 -15.18 16.93
CA HIS A 270 -2.16 -16.52 16.46
C HIS A 270 -1.12 -17.17 17.36
N LEU A 271 -0.21 -16.39 17.96
CA LEU A 271 0.79 -16.88 18.92
C LEU A 271 0.19 -17.21 20.30
N ARG A 272 -0.96 -16.62 20.63
CA ARG A 272 -1.74 -16.99 21.84
C ARG A 272 -2.53 -18.27 21.64
N GLN A 273 -3.16 -18.38 20.51
CA GLN A 273 -3.96 -19.55 20.11
C GLN A 273 -4.05 -19.64 18.59
N ALA A 274 -3.49 -20.68 18.03
CA ALA A 274 -3.59 -20.93 16.61
C ALA A 274 -5.00 -21.42 16.25
N GLY A 275 -5.65 -20.71 15.34
CA GLY A 275 -6.88 -21.10 14.65
C GLY A 275 -6.56 -21.63 13.24
N LYS A 276 -7.39 -21.28 12.25
CA LYS A 276 -7.05 -21.50 10.83
C LYS A 276 -5.71 -20.82 10.48
N PRO A 277 -4.96 -21.36 9.50
CA PRO A 277 -3.75 -20.68 9.01
C PRO A 277 -4.07 -19.26 8.51
N ILE A 278 -3.33 -18.27 9.00
CA ILE A 278 -3.53 -16.89 8.60
C ILE A 278 -2.81 -16.59 7.28
N VAL A 279 -3.52 -15.96 6.35
CA VAL A 279 -3.00 -15.46 5.10
C VAL A 279 -3.34 -13.97 4.93
N PHE A 280 -2.32 -13.16 4.61
CA PHE A 280 -2.49 -11.76 4.28
C PHE A 280 -2.65 -11.61 2.77
N ILE A 281 -3.65 -10.84 2.34
CA ILE A 281 -3.92 -10.51 0.94
C ILE A 281 -3.61 -9.03 0.73
N PRO A 282 -2.39 -8.68 0.29
CA PRO A 282 -2.07 -7.33 -0.12
C PRO A 282 -2.97 -6.93 -1.29
N THR A 283 -3.61 -5.77 -1.22
CA THR A 283 -4.56 -5.36 -2.26
C THR A 283 -4.22 -3.96 -2.76
N TYR A 284 -3.99 -3.85 -4.07
CA TYR A 284 -3.82 -2.57 -4.73
C TYR A 284 -5.20 -2.00 -5.10
N ILE A 285 -5.41 -0.73 -4.79
CA ILE A 285 -6.58 0.04 -5.22
C ILE A 285 -6.07 1.25 -5.99
N GLY A 286 -6.50 1.40 -7.23
CA GLY A 286 -6.13 2.50 -8.12
C GLY A 286 -7.36 3.19 -8.69
N TYR A 287 -7.31 4.51 -8.76
CA TYR A 287 -8.36 5.36 -9.33
C TYR A 287 -7.80 6.14 -10.51
N GLU A 288 -8.56 6.28 -11.57
CA GLU A 288 -8.23 7.18 -12.67
C GLU A 288 -8.63 8.63 -12.35
N ARG A 289 -9.56 8.81 -11.42
CA ARG A 289 -9.86 10.08 -10.79
C ARG A 289 -10.34 9.85 -9.36
N ILE A 290 -9.86 10.64 -8.42
CA ILE A 290 -10.19 10.52 -7.01
C ILE A 290 -11.13 11.64 -6.56
N MET A 291 -12.15 11.31 -5.78
CA MET A 291 -13.16 12.28 -5.34
C MET A 291 -12.56 13.38 -4.46
N GLU A 292 -11.58 13.02 -3.65
CA GLU A 292 -10.90 13.92 -2.71
C GLU A 292 -9.74 14.70 -3.32
N GLY A 293 -9.52 14.62 -4.65
CA GLY A 293 -8.34 15.19 -5.29
C GLY A 293 -8.10 16.67 -4.96
N GLY A 294 -9.14 17.51 -5.03
CA GLY A 294 -9.05 18.93 -4.67
C GLY A 294 -8.66 19.17 -3.20
N THR A 295 -9.18 18.35 -2.29
CA THR A 295 -8.85 18.43 -0.85
C THR A 295 -7.41 18.00 -0.59
N TYR A 296 -6.93 16.93 -1.26
CA TYR A 296 -5.54 16.45 -1.11
C TYR A 296 -4.53 17.51 -1.56
N VAL A 297 -4.78 18.12 -2.71
CA VAL A 297 -3.97 19.24 -3.21
C VAL A 297 -3.95 20.40 -2.20
N GLY A 298 -5.11 20.76 -1.65
CA GLY A 298 -5.23 21.80 -0.63
C GLY A 298 -4.44 21.47 0.64
N GLU A 299 -4.54 20.22 1.16
CA GLU A 299 -3.79 19.77 2.34
C GLU A 299 -2.28 19.77 2.11
N LEU A 300 -1.80 19.33 0.94
CA LEU A 300 -0.38 19.37 0.57
C LEU A 300 0.13 20.82 0.49
N LYS A 301 -0.65 21.76 -0.04
CA LYS A 301 -0.35 23.19 -0.03
C LYS A 301 -0.50 23.85 1.36
N GLY A 302 -0.71 23.08 2.43
CA GLY A 302 -0.72 23.55 3.81
C GLY A 302 -2.08 24.03 4.34
N LYS A 303 -3.17 23.85 3.60
CA LYS A 303 -4.52 24.12 4.13
C LYS A 303 -4.81 23.21 5.33
N PRO A 304 -5.59 23.66 6.32
CA PRO A 304 -6.01 22.81 7.42
C PRO A 304 -6.80 21.60 6.90
N LYS A 305 -6.65 20.46 7.56
CA LYS A 305 -7.50 19.29 7.29
C LYS A 305 -8.95 19.65 7.55
N GLU A 306 -9.75 19.66 6.49
CA GLU A 306 -11.20 19.77 6.62
C GLU A 306 -11.77 18.41 7.04
N SER A 307 -12.85 18.44 7.84
CA SER A 307 -13.60 17.24 8.18
C SER A 307 -14.43 16.84 6.96
N GLU A 308 -13.85 16.05 6.06
CA GLU A 308 -14.59 15.47 4.95
C GLU A 308 -15.65 14.51 5.51
N SER A 309 -16.90 14.74 5.18
CA SER A 309 -17.97 13.81 5.51
C SER A 309 -18.32 12.98 4.28
N LEU A 310 -18.40 11.66 4.45
CA LEU A 310 -18.93 10.75 3.42
C LEU A 310 -20.29 11.23 2.87
N LEU A 311 -21.13 11.82 3.72
CA LEU A 311 -22.39 12.42 3.32
C LEU A 311 -22.22 13.66 2.44
N GLY A 312 -21.17 14.45 2.65
CA GLY A 312 -20.81 15.58 1.79
C GLY A 312 -20.38 15.12 0.40
N LEU A 313 -19.54 14.08 0.33
CA LEU A 313 -19.12 13.46 -0.92
C LEU A 313 -20.31 12.87 -1.69
N LEU A 314 -21.21 12.16 -1.00
CA LEU A 314 -22.44 11.61 -1.59
C LEU A 314 -23.42 12.69 -2.08
N LYS A 315 -23.53 13.84 -1.41
CA LYS A 315 -24.33 14.96 -1.88
C LYS A 315 -23.72 15.62 -3.11
N ALA A 316 -22.39 15.75 -3.15
CA ALA A 316 -21.67 16.28 -4.30
C ALA A 316 -21.85 15.38 -5.53
N SER A 317 -21.91 14.06 -5.36
CA SER A 317 -22.05 13.09 -6.44
C SER A 317 -23.35 13.23 -7.27
N ARG A 318 -24.40 13.81 -6.69
CA ARG A 318 -25.67 14.04 -7.41
C ARG A 318 -25.60 15.08 -8.54
N LYS A 319 -24.55 15.91 -8.57
CA LYS A 319 -24.33 16.95 -9.59
C LYS A 319 -23.22 16.63 -10.56
N ILE A 320 -22.59 15.47 -10.44
CA ILE A 320 -21.37 15.14 -11.18
C ILE A 320 -21.72 14.28 -12.39
N GLU A 321 -21.34 14.76 -13.58
CA GLU A 321 -21.27 13.96 -14.81
C GLU A 321 -20.29 12.77 -14.59
N ARG A 322 -20.47 11.65 -15.31
CA ARG A 322 -19.57 10.49 -15.31
C ARG A 322 -18.15 10.87 -15.80
N ILE A 323 -17.31 11.45 -14.92
CA ILE A 323 -15.98 11.95 -15.30
C ILE A 323 -14.87 11.26 -14.47
N PHE A 324 -15.18 10.16 -13.74
CA PHE A 324 -14.20 9.55 -12.83
C PHE A 324 -13.40 8.38 -13.43
N GLY A 325 -13.70 7.96 -14.67
CA GLY A 325 -13.00 6.86 -15.32
C GLY A 325 -13.19 5.52 -14.61
N HIS A 326 -12.19 4.66 -14.66
CA HIS A 326 -12.24 3.34 -14.03
C HIS A 326 -11.62 3.32 -12.63
N VAL A 327 -12.05 2.33 -11.83
CA VAL A 327 -11.42 1.95 -10.57
C VAL A 327 -10.84 0.56 -10.72
N HIS A 328 -9.62 0.36 -10.26
CA HIS A 328 -8.90 -0.91 -10.35
C HIS A 328 -8.67 -1.49 -8.96
N VAL A 329 -9.03 -2.76 -8.77
CA VAL A 329 -8.75 -3.53 -7.55
C VAL A 329 -7.97 -4.78 -7.93
N SER A 330 -6.72 -4.87 -7.50
CA SER A 330 -5.85 -6.01 -7.81
C SER A 330 -5.41 -6.71 -6.53
N PHE A 331 -5.70 -8.02 -6.43
CA PHE A 331 -5.35 -8.85 -5.29
C PHE A 331 -3.96 -9.45 -5.50
N GLY A 332 -2.96 -8.99 -4.72
CA GLY A 332 -1.58 -9.44 -4.82
C GLY A 332 -1.37 -10.87 -4.32
N GLN A 333 -0.15 -11.37 -4.55
CA GLN A 333 0.27 -12.69 -4.10
C GLN A 333 0.10 -12.83 -2.58
N PRO A 334 -0.55 -13.89 -2.10
CA PRO A 334 -0.76 -14.14 -0.68
C PRO A 334 0.55 -14.22 0.10
N LEU A 335 0.52 -13.79 1.36
CA LEU A 335 1.61 -13.92 2.31
C LEU A 335 1.14 -14.80 3.48
N TYR A 336 1.71 -15.97 3.62
CA TYR A 336 1.34 -16.93 4.66
C TYR A 336 2.10 -16.64 5.95
N LEU A 337 1.39 -16.44 7.06
CA LEU A 337 2.03 -16.20 8.36
C LEU A 337 2.97 -17.34 8.74
N ALA A 338 2.61 -18.58 8.43
CA ALA A 338 3.42 -19.76 8.72
C ALA A 338 4.82 -19.71 8.10
N ASP A 339 4.95 -19.18 6.86
CA ASP A 339 6.25 -19.04 6.20
C ASP A 339 7.16 -18.04 6.93
N PHE A 340 6.59 -16.95 7.42
CA PHE A 340 7.32 -15.96 8.23
C PHE A 340 7.70 -16.54 9.58
N MET A 341 6.80 -17.26 10.24
CA MET A 341 7.09 -17.93 11.51
C MET A 341 8.24 -18.91 11.38
N LYS A 342 8.22 -19.74 10.31
CA LYS A 342 9.33 -20.66 10.01
C LYS A 342 10.63 -19.92 9.76
N LYS A 343 10.61 -18.83 8.96
CA LYS A 343 11.80 -18.04 8.62
C LYS A 343 12.47 -17.38 9.82
N PHE A 344 11.68 -16.95 10.81
CA PHE A 344 12.15 -16.22 11.99
C PHE A 344 12.21 -17.08 13.26
N ASP A 345 12.08 -18.40 13.11
CA ASP A 345 12.08 -19.37 14.23
C ASP A 345 11.08 -18.99 15.32
N VAL A 346 9.82 -18.79 14.93
CA VAL A 346 8.70 -18.46 15.81
C VAL A 346 7.73 -19.64 15.83
N ALA A 347 7.54 -20.25 17.00
CA ALA A 347 6.58 -21.33 17.17
C ALA A 347 5.16 -20.78 17.47
N PRO A 348 4.08 -21.48 17.05
CA PRO A 348 2.71 -21.14 17.45
C PRO A 348 2.49 -21.40 18.96
N ASN A 349 1.46 -20.77 19.54
CA ASN A 349 1.07 -20.94 20.94
C ASN A 349 2.18 -20.64 21.97
N THR A 350 3.07 -19.69 21.65
CA THR A 350 4.19 -19.29 22.51
C THR A 350 3.82 -18.19 23.53
N LEU A 351 2.70 -17.51 23.32
CA LEU A 351 2.23 -16.46 24.23
C LEU A 351 1.14 -16.99 25.18
N PRO A 352 1.04 -16.44 26.41
CA PRO A 352 0.01 -16.81 27.37
C PRO A 352 -1.40 -16.57 26.84
N LYS A 353 -2.31 -17.53 27.05
CA LYS A 353 -3.71 -17.44 26.58
C LYS A 353 -4.57 -16.48 27.39
N ASP A 354 -4.23 -16.31 28.67
CA ASP A 354 -4.95 -15.53 29.66
C ASP A 354 -4.51 -14.06 29.75
N ARG A 355 -3.59 -13.62 28.89
CA ARG A 355 -3.03 -12.26 28.88
C ARG A 355 -3.04 -11.65 27.49
N THR A 356 -3.18 -10.32 27.44
CA THR A 356 -3.06 -9.51 26.23
C THR A 356 -1.87 -8.55 26.24
N ASP A 357 -1.18 -8.44 27.39
CA ASP A 357 -0.12 -7.46 27.69
C ASP A 357 1.29 -8.06 27.64
N SER A 358 1.43 -9.32 27.19
CA SER A 358 2.73 -9.97 27.07
C SER A 358 3.66 -9.23 26.11
N ASP A 359 4.89 -9.00 26.53
CA ASP A 359 5.93 -8.45 25.67
C ASP A 359 6.22 -9.39 24.50
N MET A 360 6.42 -8.78 23.35
CA MET A 360 6.74 -9.52 22.13
C MET A 360 8.23 -9.84 22.08
N PRO A 361 8.63 -11.09 21.87
CA PRO A 361 10.02 -11.45 21.66
C PRO A 361 10.64 -10.69 20.49
N ALA A 362 11.95 -10.43 20.55
CA ALA A 362 12.65 -9.64 19.52
C ALA A 362 12.53 -10.25 18.11
N ASN A 363 12.61 -11.58 17.97
CA ASN A 363 12.42 -12.28 16.71
C ASN A 363 11.01 -12.11 16.14
N VAL A 364 9.98 -12.09 17.00
CA VAL A 364 8.59 -11.80 16.59
C VAL A 364 8.45 -10.36 16.11
N THR A 365 9.07 -9.41 16.82
CA THR A 365 9.06 -8.00 16.41
C THR A 365 9.74 -7.83 15.03
N HIS A 366 10.90 -8.44 14.83
CA HIS A 366 11.59 -8.43 13.53
C HIS A 366 10.77 -9.12 12.43
N MET A 367 10.07 -10.21 12.75
CA MET A 367 9.16 -10.89 11.83
C MET A 367 8.03 -9.95 11.37
N ILE A 368 7.38 -9.26 12.31
CA ILE A 368 6.30 -8.30 12.02
C ILE A 368 6.82 -7.15 11.17
N ASP A 369 8.01 -6.64 11.44
CA ASP A 369 8.65 -5.60 10.65
C ASP A 369 8.88 -6.03 9.21
N ASN A 370 9.43 -7.23 9.02
CA ASN A 370 9.67 -7.80 7.71
C ASN A 370 8.35 -8.08 6.97
N LEU A 371 7.35 -8.63 7.65
CA LEU A 371 6.03 -8.89 7.08
C LEU A 371 5.36 -7.58 6.61
N GLY A 372 5.42 -6.51 7.43
CA GLY A 372 4.88 -5.20 7.04
C GLY A 372 5.51 -4.66 5.76
N ILE A 373 6.84 -4.70 5.64
CA ILE A 373 7.54 -4.29 4.41
C ILE A 373 7.16 -5.20 3.22
N LYS A 374 7.04 -6.53 3.43
CA LYS A 374 6.64 -7.46 2.37
C LYS A 374 5.22 -7.21 1.87
N ILE A 375 4.29 -6.84 2.76
CA ILE A 375 2.94 -6.43 2.37
C ILE A 375 3.00 -5.21 1.44
N MET A 376 3.75 -4.15 1.81
CA MET A 376 3.89 -2.96 0.98
C MET A 376 4.52 -3.27 -0.39
N GLN A 377 5.55 -4.11 -0.42
CA GLN A 377 6.15 -4.58 -1.67
C GLN A 377 5.17 -5.36 -2.54
N ARG A 378 4.30 -6.20 -1.95
CA ARG A 378 3.28 -6.98 -2.69
C ARG A 378 2.16 -6.09 -3.24
N ILE A 379 1.78 -5.03 -2.52
CA ILE A 379 0.83 -4.02 -3.04
C ILE A 379 1.40 -3.38 -4.31
N ASN A 380 2.66 -2.95 -4.30
CA ASN A 380 3.32 -2.38 -5.49
C ASN A 380 3.44 -3.37 -6.65
N ARG A 381 3.65 -4.66 -6.35
CA ARG A 381 3.73 -5.72 -7.37
C ARG A 381 2.40 -6.02 -8.06
N SER A 382 1.30 -5.48 -7.55
CA SER A 382 -0.04 -5.62 -8.11
C SER A 382 -0.57 -4.31 -8.69
N ALA A 383 0.33 -3.34 -8.95
CA ALA A 383 -0.03 -2.03 -9.49
C ALA A 383 -0.64 -2.14 -10.88
N VAL A 384 -1.38 -1.11 -11.27
CA VAL A 384 -2.03 -1.02 -12.58
C VAL A 384 -1.52 0.20 -13.33
N LEU A 385 -0.93 -0.04 -14.51
CA LEU A 385 -0.57 0.99 -15.47
C LEU A 385 -1.82 1.27 -16.31
N ASN A 386 -2.63 2.22 -15.87
CA ASN A 386 -3.80 2.68 -16.60
C ASN A 386 -3.49 3.92 -17.45
N PRO A 387 -4.38 4.36 -18.35
CA PRO A 387 -4.16 5.51 -19.22
C PRO A 387 -3.75 6.79 -18.46
N VAL A 388 -4.37 7.06 -17.33
CA VAL A 388 -4.12 8.27 -16.53
C VAL A 388 -2.75 8.25 -15.89
N THR A 389 -2.32 7.11 -15.35
CA THR A 389 -1.00 6.99 -14.71
C THR A 389 0.13 7.14 -15.73
N LEU A 390 -0.01 6.58 -16.93
CA LEU A 390 0.96 6.73 -18.02
C LEU A 390 1.03 8.16 -18.56
N LEU A 391 -0.11 8.82 -18.82
CA LEU A 391 -0.16 10.23 -19.20
C LEU A 391 0.49 11.12 -18.13
N SER A 392 0.22 10.84 -16.87
CA SER A 392 0.78 11.59 -15.77
C SER A 392 2.31 11.48 -15.73
N LEU A 393 2.85 10.28 -15.95
CA LEU A 393 4.29 10.05 -16.00
C LEU A 393 4.93 10.84 -17.15
N VAL A 394 4.37 10.74 -18.38
CA VAL A 394 4.90 11.43 -19.57
C VAL A 394 4.89 12.95 -19.38
N LEU A 395 3.73 13.52 -19.06
CA LEU A 395 3.57 14.98 -19.08
C LEU A 395 4.25 15.69 -17.92
N LEU A 396 4.26 15.09 -16.71
CA LEU A 396 4.91 15.70 -15.56
C LEU A 396 6.44 15.68 -15.64
N ASP A 397 6.99 14.70 -16.36
CA ASP A 397 8.43 14.58 -16.54
C ASP A 397 8.93 15.35 -17.79
N THR A 398 7.98 16.01 -18.50
CA THR A 398 8.28 16.89 -19.65
C THR A 398 8.35 18.35 -19.22
N PRO A 399 9.32 19.14 -19.74
CA PRO A 399 9.39 20.57 -19.45
C PRO A 399 8.05 21.27 -19.73
N HIS A 400 7.60 22.12 -18.80
CA HIS A 400 6.32 22.86 -18.87
C HIS A 400 5.05 21.99 -18.98
N GLY A 401 5.15 20.67 -18.77
CA GLY A 401 3.99 19.77 -18.83
C GLY A 401 3.31 19.73 -20.20
N ALA A 402 4.07 19.94 -21.29
CA ALA A 402 3.54 20.03 -22.64
C ALA A 402 4.47 19.37 -23.68
N LEU A 403 3.87 18.63 -24.63
CA LEU A 403 4.55 17.97 -25.74
C LEU A 403 3.72 18.14 -27.01
N ASP A 404 4.36 18.08 -28.20
CA ASP A 404 3.63 17.80 -29.43
C ASP A 404 3.01 16.40 -29.35
N GLU A 405 1.87 16.23 -30.02
CA GLU A 405 1.09 14.99 -29.92
C GLU A 405 1.86 13.76 -30.39
N GLN A 406 2.71 13.89 -31.43
CA GLN A 406 3.50 12.78 -31.92
C GLN A 406 4.56 12.33 -30.90
N SER A 407 5.30 13.25 -30.31
CA SER A 407 6.26 12.94 -29.24
C SER A 407 5.56 12.35 -28.01
N CYS A 408 4.37 12.83 -27.66
CA CYS A 408 3.58 12.27 -26.57
C CYS A 408 3.18 10.81 -26.86
N ARG A 409 2.71 10.49 -28.07
CA ARG A 409 2.37 9.12 -28.50
C ARG A 409 3.60 8.20 -28.45
N GLU A 410 4.73 8.65 -28.95
CA GLU A 410 5.98 7.88 -28.96
C GLU A 410 6.49 7.60 -27.54
N GLN A 411 6.40 8.59 -26.64
CA GLN A 411 6.79 8.42 -25.25
C GLN A 411 5.87 7.46 -24.50
N LEU A 412 4.55 7.54 -24.70
CA LEU A 412 3.59 6.58 -24.14
C LEU A 412 3.89 5.17 -24.62
N ALA A 413 4.12 4.99 -25.93
CA ALA A 413 4.49 3.69 -26.50
C ALA A 413 5.79 3.15 -25.93
N LEU A 414 6.80 3.99 -25.72
CA LEU A 414 8.06 3.61 -25.09
C LEU A 414 7.84 3.08 -23.66
N TYR A 415 7.06 3.79 -22.84
CA TYR A 415 6.77 3.34 -21.48
C TYR A 415 6.00 2.02 -21.44
N GLN A 416 5.04 1.81 -22.35
CA GLN A 416 4.34 0.52 -22.48
C GLN A 416 5.35 -0.60 -22.85
N ARG A 417 6.21 -0.40 -23.87
CA ARG A 417 7.21 -1.40 -24.26
C ARG A 417 8.23 -1.70 -23.18
N ILE A 418 8.72 -0.70 -22.43
CA ILE A 418 9.63 -0.92 -21.30
C ILE A 418 8.94 -1.81 -20.24
N ALA A 419 7.68 -1.51 -19.90
CA ALA A 419 6.94 -2.30 -18.90
C ALA A 419 6.64 -3.73 -19.37
N GLU A 420 6.44 -3.95 -20.68
CA GLU A 420 6.23 -5.27 -21.28
C GLU A 420 7.53 -6.09 -21.36
N LYS A 421 8.65 -5.47 -21.77
CA LYS A 421 9.96 -6.13 -21.89
C LYS A 421 10.58 -6.46 -20.54
N ILE A 422 10.40 -5.59 -19.55
CA ILE A 422 10.91 -5.77 -18.19
C ILE A 422 9.74 -5.61 -17.21
N PRO A 423 8.84 -6.58 -17.13
CA PRO A 423 7.72 -6.49 -16.22
C PRO A 423 8.21 -6.37 -14.77
N TYR A 424 7.73 -5.33 -14.09
CA TYR A 424 8.03 -5.19 -12.66
C TYR A 424 7.57 -6.44 -11.89
N ASP A 425 6.39 -6.95 -12.22
CA ASP A 425 5.88 -8.23 -11.71
C ASP A 425 4.82 -8.82 -12.65
N ASP A 426 4.59 -10.13 -12.60
CA ASP A 426 3.56 -10.80 -13.39
C ASP A 426 2.15 -10.35 -12.99
N ASP A 427 1.97 -9.80 -11.78
CA ASP A 427 0.70 -9.29 -11.28
C ASP A 427 0.46 -7.81 -11.68
N VAL A 428 1.41 -7.13 -12.33
CA VAL A 428 1.23 -5.77 -12.84
C VAL A 428 0.37 -5.81 -14.09
N SER A 429 -0.74 -5.10 -14.07
CA SER A 429 -1.61 -4.95 -15.24
C SER A 429 -1.19 -3.73 -16.06
N ILE A 430 -1.08 -3.89 -17.38
CA ILE A 430 -0.72 -2.82 -18.32
C ILE A 430 -1.90 -2.58 -19.25
N THR A 431 -2.31 -1.31 -19.42
CA THR A 431 -3.36 -0.95 -20.39
C THR A 431 -2.96 -1.34 -21.81
N GLN A 432 -3.89 -1.94 -22.53
CA GLN A 432 -3.71 -2.32 -23.93
C GLN A 432 -4.22 -1.22 -24.89
N GLN A 433 -4.61 -0.07 -24.38
CA GLN A 433 -5.03 1.06 -25.21
C GLN A 433 -3.86 1.62 -26.01
N SER A 434 -4.11 2.00 -27.27
CA SER A 434 -3.11 2.68 -28.07
C SER A 434 -2.75 4.05 -27.47
N PRO A 435 -1.55 4.59 -27.69
CA PRO A 435 -1.17 5.92 -27.24
C PRO A 435 -2.15 7.01 -27.61
N GLU A 436 -2.73 6.95 -28.82
CA GLU A 436 -3.77 7.88 -29.27
C GLU A 436 -5.05 7.75 -28.45
N ALA A 437 -5.50 6.53 -28.17
CA ALA A 437 -6.66 6.29 -27.32
C ALA A 437 -6.43 6.81 -25.89
N ILE A 438 -5.21 6.63 -25.35
CA ILE A 438 -4.79 7.15 -24.04
C ILE A 438 -4.89 8.67 -24.00
N ILE A 439 -4.38 9.38 -25.02
CA ILE A 439 -4.46 10.85 -25.12
C ILE A 439 -5.92 11.29 -25.19
N ASN A 440 -6.72 10.70 -26.09
CA ASN A 440 -8.13 11.03 -26.23
C ASN A 440 -8.91 10.80 -24.93
N TYR A 441 -8.55 9.76 -24.19
CA TYR A 441 -9.14 9.47 -22.87
C TYR A 441 -8.78 10.52 -21.83
N GLY A 442 -7.53 10.97 -21.79
CA GLY A 442 -7.10 12.06 -20.92
C GLY A 442 -7.81 13.38 -21.16
N VAL A 443 -8.07 13.71 -22.44
CA VAL A 443 -8.87 14.87 -22.85
C VAL A 443 -10.34 14.70 -22.39
N LYS A 444 -10.94 13.51 -22.62
CA LYS A 444 -12.30 13.19 -22.12
C LYS A 444 -12.43 13.40 -20.61
N LEU A 445 -11.41 13.00 -19.85
CA LEU A 445 -11.38 13.16 -18.39
C LEU A 445 -11.05 14.61 -17.95
N LYS A 446 -10.80 15.54 -18.87
CA LYS A 446 -10.40 16.93 -18.58
C LYS A 446 -9.14 17.04 -17.71
N LEU A 447 -8.22 16.11 -17.84
CA LEU A 447 -6.92 16.11 -17.16
C LEU A 447 -5.84 16.80 -18.00
N ILE A 448 -6.00 16.71 -19.32
CA ILE A 448 -5.13 17.30 -20.32
C ILE A 448 -5.95 18.04 -21.38
N GLU A 449 -5.29 18.93 -22.09
CA GLU A 449 -5.88 19.68 -23.20
C GLU A 449 -5.10 19.46 -24.47
N ARG A 450 -5.82 19.40 -25.60
CA ARG A 450 -5.25 19.41 -26.96
C ARG A 450 -5.41 20.80 -27.53
N THR A 451 -4.30 21.45 -27.84
CA THR A 451 -4.26 22.78 -28.42
C THR A 451 -3.84 22.67 -29.91
N PRO A 452 -4.73 22.97 -30.87
CA PRO A 452 -4.39 22.93 -32.28
C PRO A 452 -3.23 23.89 -32.60
N HIS A 453 -2.27 23.42 -33.41
CA HIS A 453 -1.16 24.24 -33.86
C HIS A 453 -0.75 23.85 -35.29
N VAL A 454 -0.27 24.82 -36.10
CA VAL A 454 0.08 24.62 -37.53
C VAL A 454 1.18 23.56 -37.71
N LEU A 455 2.09 23.42 -36.75
CA LEU A 455 3.20 22.45 -36.79
C LEU A 455 2.85 21.10 -36.12
N GLY A 456 1.59 20.87 -35.80
CA GLY A 456 1.10 19.70 -35.09
C GLY A 456 0.49 20.07 -33.72
N ASP A 457 -0.55 19.36 -33.33
CA ASP A 457 -1.28 19.62 -32.11
C ASP A 457 -0.38 19.46 -30.86
N LEU A 458 -0.61 20.31 -29.87
CA LEU A 458 0.09 20.27 -28.59
C LEU A 458 -0.78 19.62 -27.53
N ILE A 459 -0.21 18.71 -26.77
CA ILE A 459 -0.83 18.08 -25.61
C ILE A 459 -0.22 18.73 -24.36
N ARG A 460 -1.05 19.31 -23.50
CA ARG A 460 -0.61 19.95 -22.26
C ARG A 460 -1.47 19.53 -21.07
N ILE A 461 -0.91 19.62 -19.89
CA ILE A 461 -1.66 19.46 -18.65
C ILE A 461 -2.71 20.57 -18.57
N ALA A 462 -3.96 20.22 -18.28
CA ALA A 462 -5.03 21.21 -18.06
C ALA A 462 -4.76 22.04 -16.79
N ASP A 463 -5.18 23.31 -16.82
CA ASP A 463 -4.89 24.26 -15.74
C ASP A 463 -5.31 23.73 -14.38
N GLY A 464 -4.38 23.76 -13.41
CA GLY A 464 -4.59 23.30 -12.05
C GLY A 464 -4.64 21.77 -11.86
N GLN A 465 -4.42 20.95 -12.90
CA GLN A 465 -4.44 19.49 -12.80
C GLN A 465 -3.07 18.87 -12.46
N ALA A 466 -1.95 19.59 -12.59
CA ALA A 466 -0.61 19.06 -12.32
C ALA A 466 -0.47 18.38 -10.93
N PRO A 467 -0.98 18.95 -9.82
CA PRO A 467 -0.91 18.29 -8.53
C PRO A 467 -1.70 16.98 -8.45
N LEU A 468 -2.80 16.86 -9.20
CA LEU A 468 -3.58 15.63 -9.27
C LEU A 468 -2.89 14.58 -10.13
N LEU A 469 -2.29 14.98 -11.25
CA LEU A 469 -1.47 14.09 -12.08
C LEU A 469 -0.25 13.58 -11.33
N SER A 470 0.40 14.41 -10.48
CA SER A 470 1.49 13.98 -9.60
C SER A 470 1.05 12.82 -8.70
N TYR A 471 -0.17 12.89 -8.15
CA TYR A 471 -0.74 11.79 -7.38
C TYR A 471 -0.82 10.49 -8.20
N PHE A 472 -1.28 10.54 -9.45
CA PHE A 472 -1.39 9.34 -10.30
C PHE A 472 -0.03 8.82 -10.77
N ARG A 473 0.92 9.70 -11.15
CA ARG A 473 2.30 9.33 -11.46
C ARG A 473 2.93 8.51 -10.32
N ASN A 474 2.75 8.96 -9.10
CA ASN A 474 3.33 8.34 -7.92
C ASN A 474 2.77 6.94 -7.62
N ASN A 475 1.62 6.56 -8.18
CA ASN A 475 1.10 5.19 -8.06
C ASN A 475 1.98 4.16 -8.79
N ILE A 476 2.68 4.56 -9.87
CA ILE A 476 3.45 3.67 -10.75
C ILE A 476 4.94 3.98 -10.83
N LEU A 477 5.41 5.05 -10.17
CA LEU A 477 6.80 5.51 -10.24
C LEU A 477 7.81 4.39 -9.91
N HIS A 478 7.47 3.51 -8.97
CA HIS A 478 8.30 2.37 -8.57
C HIS A 478 8.61 1.39 -9.71
N ILE A 479 7.80 1.36 -10.76
CA ILE A 479 7.98 0.46 -11.92
C ILE A 479 9.14 0.95 -12.80
N TYR A 480 9.24 2.27 -12.99
CA TYR A 480 10.20 2.88 -13.92
C TYR A 480 11.47 3.41 -13.24
N ILE A 481 11.51 3.45 -11.91
CA ILE A 481 12.53 4.17 -11.17
C ILE A 481 13.97 3.70 -11.44
N ILE A 482 14.20 2.41 -11.71
CA ILE A 482 15.54 1.89 -12.04
C ILE A 482 15.95 2.35 -13.45
N ALA A 483 15.05 2.24 -14.43
CA ALA A 483 15.29 2.72 -15.77
C ALA A 483 15.55 4.24 -15.77
N SER A 484 14.75 4.99 -15.02
CA SER A 484 14.89 6.43 -14.84
C SER A 484 16.22 6.81 -14.20
N LEU A 485 16.66 6.08 -13.17
CA LEU A 485 17.94 6.34 -12.51
C LEU A 485 19.13 6.10 -13.46
N CYS A 486 19.09 5.02 -14.26
CA CYS A 486 20.09 4.77 -15.30
C CYS A 486 20.10 5.87 -16.35
N ALA A 487 18.93 6.26 -16.84
CA ALA A 487 18.74 7.32 -17.82
C ALA A 487 19.28 8.66 -17.30
N SER A 488 18.97 9.04 -16.06
CA SER A 488 19.42 10.28 -15.43
C SER A 488 20.94 10.34 -15.29
N LEU A 489 21.59 9.25 -14.86
CA LEU A 489 23.05 9.20 -14.76
C LEU A 489 23.73 9.38 -16.12
N ILE A 490 23.26 8.71 -17.15
CA ILE A 490 23.86 8.77 -18.49
C ILE A 490 23.57 10.14 -19.14
N GLN A 491 22.34 10.63 -19.04
CA GLN A 491 21.94 11.92 -19.60
C GLN A 491 22.78 13.07 -19.03
N ARG A 492 23.08 13.05 -17.73
CA ARG A 492 23.82 14.11 -17.05
C ARG A 492 25.33 14.06 -17.26
N ASN A 493 25.90 12.88 -17.38
CA ASN A 493 27.35 12.71 -17.50
C ASN A 493 27.79 12.49 -18.96
N GLY A 494 26.86 12.37 -19.91
CA GLY A 494 27.11 12.12 -21.33
C GLY A 494 27.59 10.69 -21.59
N THR A 495 28.71 10.30 -21.03
CA THR A 495 29.30 8.96 -21.21
C THR A 495 29.74 8.36 -19.88
N MET A 496 29.34 7.15 -19.59
CA MET A 496 29.69 6.43 -18.35
C MET A 496 30.01 4.96 -18.58
N SER A 497 30.89 4.40 -17.76
CA SER A 497 31.07 2.93 -17.72
C SER A 497 29.97 2.27 -16.89
N LEU A 498 29.56 1.07 -17.29
CA LEU A 498 28.57 0.27 -16.57
C LEU A 498 28.94 0.08 -15.08
N ASN A 499 30.21 -0.17 -14.79
CA ASN A 499 30.71 -0.34 -13.42
C ASN A 499 30.51 0.94 -12.57
N THR A 500 30.66 2.11 -13.18
CA THR A 500 30.42 3.39 -12.48
C THR A 500 28.93 3.57 -12.21
N ILE A 501 28.07 3.24 -13.16
CA ILE A 501 26.61 3.28 -13.00
C ILE A 501 26.20 2.32 -11.87
N GLU A 502 26.64 1.06 -11.88
CA GLU A 502 26.34 0.07 -10.83
C GLU A 502 26.75 0.56 -9.44
N ARG A 503 27.93 1.18 -9.33
CA ARG A 503 28.42 1.74 -8.06
C ARG A 503 27.56 2.91 -7.55
N VAL A 504 27.20 3.84 -8.42
CA VAL A 504 26.40 5.04 -8.04
C VAL A 504 24.97 4.62 -7.70
N VAL A 505 24.37 3.75 -8.52
CA VAL A 505 23.04 3.19 -8.24
C VAL A 505 23.05 2.42 -6.93
N GLY A 506 24.06 1.62 -6.64
CA GLY A 506 24.19 0.88 -5.39
C GLY A 506 24.19 1.76 -4.13
N ILE A 507 24.67 2.99 -4.23
CA ILE A 507 24.62 3.97 -3.13
C ILE A 507 23.23 4.56 -2.97
N MET A 508 22.53 4.86 -4.06
CA MET A 508 21.24 5.57 -4.04
C MET A 508 20.04 4.62 -3.84
N TYR A 509 20.14 3.42 -4.35
CA TYR A 509 19.05 2.44 -4.37
C TYR A 509 18.44 2.13 -3.01
N PRO A 510 19.20 1.97 -1.90
CA PRO A 510 18.61 1.68 -0.59
C PRO A 510 17.62 2.75 -0.12
N PHE A 511 17.82 4.00 -0.48
CA PHE A 511 16.92 5.11 -0.14
C PHE A 511 15.66 5.05 -0.98
N LEU A 512 15.82 4.85 -2.30
CA LEU A 512 14.67 4.66 -3.22
C LEU A 512 13.88 3.40 -2.85
N GLN A 513 14.55 2.32 -2.45
CA GLN A 513 13.90 1.10 -1.98
C GLN A 513 13.07 1.34 -0.72
N ALA A 514 13.57 2.15 0.19
CA ALA A 514 12.86 2.49 1.42
C ALA A 514 11.66 3.40 1.17
N GLU A 515 11.80 4.38 0.28
CA GLU A 515 10.74 5.34 -0.06
C GLU A 515 9.63 4.69 -0.88
N LEU A 516 10.00 3.86 -1.88
CA LEU A 516 9.09 3.30 -2.86
C LEU A 516 8.76 1.82 -2.64
N PHE A 517 9.24 1.21 -1.56
CA PHE A 517 9.04 -0.23 -1.27
C PHE A 517 9.43 -1.13 -2.44
N LEU A 518 10.60 -0.88 -3.06
CA LEU A 518 11.05 -1.63 -4.22
C LEU A 518 11.33 -3.09 -3.87
N LYS A 519 11.00 -4.00 -4.79
CA LYS A 519 11.05 -5.46 -4.55
C LYS A 519 12.45 -6.07 -4.62
N TYR A 520 13.38 -5.46 -5.37
CA TYR A 520 14.68 -6.06 -5.68
C TYR A 520 15.64 -5.95 -4.48
N PRO A 521 16.16 -7.08 -3.96
CA PRO A 521 17.19 -7.03 -2.94
C PRO A 521 18.53 -6.56 -3.52
N LEU A 522 19.37 -5.91 -2.71
CA LEU A 522 20.68 -5.39 -3.16
C LEU A 522 21.56 -6.43 -3.86
N ARG A 523 21.50 -7.69 -3.44
CA ARG A 523 22.29 -8.79 -4.04
C ARG A 523 21.94 -9.08 -5.51
N THR A 524 20.75 -8.73 -5.96
CA THR A 524 20.28 -8.93 -7.34
C THR A 524 20.13 -7.61 -8.11
N LEU A 525 20.55 -6.50 -7.50
CA LEU A 525 20.37 -5.18 -8.09
C LEU A 525 21.14 -5.03 -9.40
N ASN A 526 22.40 -5.44 -9.43
CA ASN A 526 23.25 -5.31 -10.63
C ASN A 526 22.68 -6.10 -11.83
N ASP A 527 22.17 -7.31 -11.60
CA ASP A 527 21.53 -8.10 -12.68
C ASP A 527 20.25 -7.43 -13.18
N THR A 528 19.46 -6.86 -12.26
CA THR A 528 18.26 -6.10 -12.61
C THR A 528 18.64 -4.86 -13.42
N LEU A 529 19.66 -4.14 -12.99
CA LEU A 529 20.14 -2.91 -13.61
C LEU A 529 20.64 -3.17 -15.03
N ARG A 530 21.41 -4.25 -15.24
CA ARG A 530 21.88 -4.67 -16.57
C ARG A 530 20.72 -4.94 -17.52
N LYS A 531 19.68 -5.64 -17.07
CA LYS A 531 18.47 -5.89 -17.86
C LYS A 531 17.79 -4.57 -18.29
N HIS A 532 17.67 -3.61 -17.38
CA HIS A 532 17.11 -2.28 -17.72
C HIS A 532 17.98 -1.55 -18.74
N ILE A 533 19.30 -1.56 -18.57
CA ILE A 533 20.23 -0.94 -19.52
C ILE A 533 20.15 -1.61 -20.88
N ASP A 534 20.15 -2.94 -20.94
CA ASP A 534 20.05 -3.70 -22.20
C ASP A 534 18.74 -3.34 -22.95
N THR A 535 17.64 -3.25 -22.24
CA THR A 535 16.36 -2.81 -22.83
C THR A 535 16.40 -1.36 -23.30
N LEU A 536 17.03 -0.44 -22.53
CA LEU A 536 17.16 0.95 -22.97
C LEU A 536 18.10 1.10 -24.20
N VAL A 537 19.08 0.20 -24.35
CA VAL A 537 19.91 0.11 -25.57
C VAL A 537 19.09 -0.43 -26.75
N GLU A 538 18.31 -1.49 -26.55
CA GLU A 538 17.43 -2.05 -27.58
C GLU A 538 16.37 -1.05 -28.08
N GLU A 539 15.87 -0.20 -27.16
CA GLU A 539 14.92 0.88 -27.48
C GLU A 539 15.61 2.15 -28.03
N GLU A 540 16.93 2.10 -28.27
CA GLU A 540 17.74 3.22 -28.77
C GLU A 540 17.74 4.48 -27.87
N ILE A 541 17.36 4.33 -26.59
CA ILE A 541 17.34 5.41 -25.60
C ILE A 541 18.75 5.66 -25.04
N ILE A 542 19.60 4.66 -25.03
CA ILE A 542 21.00 4.70 -24.63
C ILE A 542 21.82 4.03 -25.74
N VAL A 543 23.01 4.59 -26.02
CA VAL A 543 23.92 4.04 -27.03
C VAL A 543 25.02 3.25 -26.34
N ASP A 544 25.24 2.01 -26.78
CA ASP A 544 26.35 1.18 -26.36
C ASP A 544 27.57 1.41 -27.28
N LYS A 545 28.66 1.90 -26.72
CA LYS A 545 29.94 2.13 -27.42
C LYS A 545 30.87 0.92 -27.39
N GLY A 546 30.41 -0.22 -26.82
CA GLY A 546 31.23 -1.42 -26.65
C GLY A 546 32.11 -1.35 -25.40
N VAL A 547 33.21 -2.07 -25.43
CA VAL A 547 34.11 -2.26 -24.28
C VAL A 547 35.36 -1.42 -24.47
N ASN A 548 35.75 -0.64 -23.46
CA ASN A 548 37.00 0.15 -23.49
C ASN A 548 38.25 -0.74 -23.26
N ALA A 549 39.42 -0.10 -23.31
CA ALA A 549 40.71 -0.78 -23.10
C ALA A 549 40.84 -1.49 -21.72
N ASP A 550 40.10 -1.02 -20.73
CA ASP A 550 40.07 -1.58 -19.37
C ASP A 550 39.03 -2.71 -19.19
N GLY A 551 38.37 -3.13 -20.28
CA GLY A 551 37.38 -4.18 -20.23
C GLY A 551 35.99 -3.74 -19.71
N HIS A 552 35.72 -2.44 -19.63
CA HIS A 552 34.43 -1.90 -19.14
C HIS A 552 33.50 -1.51 -20.29
N ARG A 553 32.24 -1.93 -20.22
CA ARG A 553 31.18 -1.54 -21.15
C ARG A 553 30.91 -0.04 -21.00
N ILE A 554 30.90 0.70 -22.11
CA ILE A 554 30.72 2.14 -22.16
C ILE A 554 29.36 2.49 -22.76
N LEU A 555 28.61 3.28 -22.04
CA LEU A 555 27.28 3.74 -22.40
C LEU A 555 27.27 5.26 -22.57
N THR A 556 26.55 5.74 -23.57
CA THR A 556 26.47 7.20 -23.85
C THR A 556 25.06 7.60 -24.25
N THR A 557 24.81 8.90 -24.24
CA THR A 557 23.56 9.47 -24.73
C THR A 557 23.44 9.31 -26.25
N PRO A 558 22.21 9.24 -26.79
CA PRO A 558 21.99 9.49 -28.22
C PRO A 558 22.46 10.90 -28.62
N GLU A 559 22.52 11.15 -29.93
CA GLU A 559 22.84 12.48 -30.46
C GLU A 559 21.85 13.55 -29.96
N PRO A 560 22.35 14.71 -29.48
CA PRO A 560 21.48 15.84 -29.09
C PRO A 560 20.51 16.21 -30.23
N ASN A 561 19.33 16.70 -29.89
CA ASN A 561 18.25 17.07 -30.82
C ASN A 561 17.62 15.89 -31.59
N THR A 562 17.89 14.64 -31.22
CA THR A 562 17.15 13.48 -31.71
C THR A 562 15.94 13.16 -30.81
N ARG A 563 14.99 12.42 -31.35
CA ARG A 563 13.83 11.92 -30.57
C ARG A 563 14.26 11.04 -29.41
N SER A 564 15.22 10.14 -29.64
CA SER A 564 15.79 9.27 -28.60
C SER A 564 16.37 10.08 -27.44
N TYR A 565 17.05 11.21 -27.72
CA TYR A 565 17.58 12.10 -26.67
C TYR A 565 16.45 12.78 -25.87
N GLN A 566 15.37 13.19 -26.54
CA GLN A 566 14.19 13.75 -25.85
C GLN A 566 13.52 12.70 -24.96
N GLN A 567 13.35 11.46 -25.48
CA GLN A 567 12.80 10.35 -24.72
C GLN A 567 13.66 9.97 -23.52
N LEU A 568 14.98 9.96 -23.69
CA LEU A 568 15.94 9.79 -22.59
C LEU A 568 15.73 10.84 -21.50
N THR A 569 15.57 12.11 -21.89
CA THR A 569 15.40 13.24 -20.98
C THR A 569 14.10 13.08 -20.15
N VAL A 570 12.98 12.77 -20.81
CA VAL A 570 11.71 12.58 -20.12
C VAL A 570 11.80 11.40 -19.12
N LEU A 571 12.42 10.28 -19.55
CA LEU A 571 12.61 9.14 -18.66
C LEU A 571 13.53 9.48 -17.47
N ALA A 572 14.61 10.26 -17.69
CA ALA A 572 15.54 10.68 -16.65
C ALA A 572 14.86 11.52 -15.56
N ASN A 573 13.94 12.41 -15.95
CA ASN A 573 13.28 13.34 -15.04
C ASN A 573 12.40 12.66 -13.99
N SER A 574 11.92 11.43 -14.22
CA SER A 574 11.04 10.71 -13.28
C SER A 574 11.66 10.49 -11.89
N VAL A 575 13.00 10.39 -11.80
CA VAL A 575 13.69 10.16 -10.51
C VAL A 575 14.16 11.45 -9.84
N GLU A 576 14.23 12.57 -10.59
CA GLU A 576 14.90 13.79 -10.17
C GLU A 576 14.39 14.33 -8.85
N GLN A 577 13.08 14.47 -8.68
CA GLN A 577 12.49 15.00 -7.46
C GLN A 577 12.88 14.22 -6.20
N SER A 578 13.02 12.88 -6.29
CA SER A 578 13.48 12.08 -5.15
C SER A 578 14.96 12.35 -4.83
N LEU A 579 15.78 12.43 -5.87
CA LEU A 579 17.22 12.73 -5.71
C LEU A 579 17.45 14.13 -5.15
N GLU A 580 16.75 15.13 -5.63
CA GLU A 580 16.83 16.51 -5.13
C GLU A 580 16.47 16.59 -3.63
N ARG A 581 15.39 15.93 -3.19
CA ARG A 581 15.05 15.85 -1.76
C ARG A 581 16.14 15.21 -0.93
N TYR A 582 16.73 14.12 -1.40
CA TYR A 582 17.80 13.44 -0.67
C TYR A 582 19.01 14.34 -0.52
N PHE A 583 19.43 14.98 -1.61
CA PHE A 583 20.59 15.85 -1.57
C PHE A 583 20.36 17.15 -0.80
N MET A 584 19.16 17.69 -0.79
CA MET A 584 18.78 18.83 0.04
C MET A 584 18.98 18.51 1.54
N VAL A 585 18.53 17.33 1.99
CA VAL A 585 18.72 16.88 3.37
C VAL A 585 20.19 16.62 3.68
N LEU A 586 20.90 15.95 2.76
CA LEU A 586 22.33 15.67 2.94
C LEU A 586 23.18 16.95 2.97
N ALA A 587 22.86 17.95 2.12
CA ALA A 587 23.50 19.25 2.13
C ALA A 587 23.26 19.98 3.46
N LEU A 588 22.01 19.99 3.94
CA LEU A 588 21.66 20.59 5.23
C LEU A 588 22.45 19.94 6.39
N LEU A 589 22.48 18.60 6.46
CA LEU A 589 23.22 17.86 7.48
C LEU A 589 24.74 18.16 7.38
N SER A 590 25.28 18.08 6.15
CA SER A 590 26.71 18.32 5.89
C SER A 590 27.16 19.72 6.29
N GLN A 591 26.31 20.72 6.08
CA GLN A 591 26.60 22.12 6.40
C GLN A 591 26.51 22.40 7.90
N GLN A 592 25.46 21.92 8.55
CA GLN A 592 25.22 22.16 9.98
C GLN A 592 26.20 21.40 10.88
N GLY A 593 26.66 20.24 10.42
CA GLY A 593 27.53 19.34 11.18
C GLY A 593 26.82 18.41 12.15
N SER A 594 27.56 17.39 12.57
CA SER A 594 27.07 16.37 13.50
C SER A 594 26.80 16.96 14.90
N GLY A 595 25.77 16.48 15.58
CA GLY A 595 25.44 16.89 16.95
C GLY A 595 24.71 18.23 17.07
N LYS A 596 24.22 18.83 15.99
CA LYS A 596 23.60 20.17 15.98
C LYS A 596 22.08 20.18 15.90
N LEU A 597 21.50 19.30 15.11
CA LEU A 597 20.07 19.27 14.83
C LEU A 597 19.41 17.99 15.34
N THR A 598 18.17 18.10 15.75
CA THR A 598 17.33 16.92 16.00
C THR A 598 16.70 16.43 14.70
N LYS A 599 16.25 15.15 14.68
CA LYS A 599 15.58 14.54 13.54
C LYS A 599 14.36 15.37 13.10
N ASP A 600 13.53 15.81 14.06
CA ASP A 600 12.36 16.64 13.77
C ASP A 600 12.73 18.00 13.17
N GLN A 601 13.83 18.62 13.63
CA GLN A 601 14.30 19.88 13.10
C GLN A 601 14.77 19.75 11.64
N VAL A 602 15.51 18.68 11.31
CA VAL A 602 15.92 18.42 9.92
C VAL A 602 14.72 18.21 9.00
N ILE A 603 13.71 17.45 9.46
CA ILE A 603 12.46 17.23 8.71
C ILE A 603 11.70 18.54 8.50
N ASP A 604 11.59 19.38 9.53
CA ASP A 604 10.91 20.68 9.44
C ASP A 604 11.64 21.65 8.49
N LEU A 605 12.97 21.72 8.59
CA LEU A 605 13.81 22.56 7.70
C LEU A 605 13.77 22.05 6.26
N GLY A 606 13.88 20.73 6.03
CA GLY A 606 13.77 20.14 4.71
C GLY A 606 12.42 20.44 4.05
N HIS A 607 11.33 20.34 4.79
CA HIS A 607 9.99 20.72 4.31
C HIS A 607 9.92 22.20 3.90
N LEU A 608 10.47 23.12 4.69
CA LEU A 608 10.49 24.56 4.37
C LEU A 608 11.39 24.88 3.16
N LEU A 609 12.55 24.23 3.07
CA LEU A 609 13.44 24.37 1.93
C LEU A 609 12.78 23.86 0.64
N GLY A 610 12.08 22.72 0.71
CA GLY A 610 11.30 22.22 -0.41
C GLY A 610 10.20 23.17 -0.86
N GLN A 611 9.47 23.79 0.08
CA GLN A 611 8.47 24.83 -0.25
C GLN A 611 9.12 26.04 -0.92
N ARG A 612 10.29 26.48 -0.48
CA ARG A 612 11.02 27.60 -1.08
C ARG A 612 11.48 27.29 -2.50
N LEU A 613 11.98 26.07 -2.74
CA LEU A 613 12.35 25.59 -4.06
C LEU A 613 11.17 25.58 -5.03
N SER A 614 10.04 24.99 -4.61
CA SER A 614 8.81 24.94 -5.42
C SER A 614 8.36 26.34 -5.88
N VAL A 615 8.49 27.37 -5.03
CA VAL A 615 8.16 28.74 -5.41
C VAL A 615 9.18 29.33 -6.41
N LEU A 616 10.47 29.00 -6.26
CA LEU A 616 11.53 29.53 -7.14
C LEU A 616 11.50 28.92 -8.55
N TYR A 617 11.08 27.67 -8.66
CA TYR A 617 10.97 26.97 -9.94
C TYR A 617 9.60 27.10 -10.60
N GLU A 618 8.65 27.81 -9.98
CA GLU A 618 7.24 27.84 -10.40
C GLU A 618 6.65 26.41 -10.56
N ASP A 619 7.23 25.46 -9.84
CA ASP A 619 6.80 24.05 -9.89
C ASP A 619 5.63 23.83 -8.94
N ASP A 620 4.42 23.68 -9.49
CA ASP A 620 3.19 23.43 -8.70
C ASP A 620 3.04 21.94 -8.29
N MET A 621 4.17 21.32 -7.86
CA MET A 621 4.23 19.93 -7.42
C MET A 621 4.28 19.81 -5.89
N PRO A 622 3.13 19.82 -5.21
CA PRO A 622 3.09 19.87 -3.74
C PRO A 622 3.61 18.60 -3.05
N ASP A 623 3.75 17.47 -3.74
CA ASP A 623 4.34 16.26 -3.20
C ASP A 623 5.87 16.36 -3.03
N PHE A 624 6.53 17.25 -3.75
CA PHE A 624 7.97 17.49 -3.62
C PHE A 624 8.38 17.86 -2.18
N PHE A 625 7.56 18.62 -1.48
CA PHE A 625 7.80 19.03 -0.10
C PHE A 625 6.94 18.31 0.95
N ASP A 626 6.34 17.15 0.61
CA ASP A 626 5.59 16.34 1.58
C ASP A 626 6.49 15.93 2.75
N ARG A 627 6.13 16.37 3.96
CA ARG A 627 6.86 16.08 5.20
C ARG A 627 7.07 14.57 5.44
N ALA A 628 6.15 13.73 4.97
CA ALA A 628 6.25 12.28 5.12
C ALA A 628 7.46 11.70 4.36
N LEU A 629 7.82 12.28 3.22
CA LEU A 629 8.96 11.85 2.41
C LEU A 629 10.29 12.17 3.09
N PHE A 630 10.41 13.36 3.71
CA PHE A 630 11.58 13.70 4.53
C PHE A 630 11.71 12.79 5.74
N THR A 631 10.59 12.45 6.39
CA THR A 631 10.58 11.49 7.50
C THR A 631 11.07 10.13 7.04
N SER A 632 10.56 9.61 5.92
CA SER A 632 10.96 8.31 5.36
C SER A 632 12.44 8.27 5.01
N PHE A 633 12.98 9.36 4.46
CA PHE A 633 14.41 9.44 4.14
C PHE A 633 15.29 9.47 5.39
N MET A 634 14.89 10.24 6.42
CA MET A 634 15.61 10.26 7.71
C MET A 634 15.56 8.90 8.42
N ASP A 635 14.41 8.21 8.38
CA ASP A 635 14.27 6.85 8.90
C ASP A 635 15.16 5.85 8.14
N ALA A 636 15.32 6.05 6.83
CA ALA A 636 16.20 5.22 6.01
C ALA A 636 17.68 5.47 6.33
N LEU A 637 18.10 6.72 6.51
CA LEU A 637 19.47 7.06 6.93
C LEU A 637 19.82 6.42 8.28
N GLU A 638 18.90 6.47 9.25
CA GLU A 638 19.08 5.88 10.57
C GLU A 638 19.15 4.34 10.49
N ARG A 639 18.21 3.70 9.79
CA ARG A 639 18.18 2.24 9.63
C ARG A 639 19.39 1.69 8.89
N LEU A 640 19.94 2.44 7.95
CA LEU A 640 21.13 2.06 7.18
C LEU A 640 22.44 2.43 7.91
N GLY A 641 22.35 3.02 9.10
CA GLY A 641 23.51 3.36 9.94
C GLY A 641 24.34 4.52 9.43
N TYR A 642 23.76 5.42 8.61
CA TYR A 642 24.41 6.67 8.21
C TYR A 642 24.29 7.75 9.28
N ILE A 643 23.23 7.70 10.07
CA ILE A 643 23.01 8.57 11.22
C ILE A 643 22.64 7.74 12.44
N THR A 644 22.92 8.27 13.62
CA THR A 644 22.39 7.78 14.90
C THR A 644 21.63 8.90 15.61
N VAL A 645 20.61 8.55 16.35
CA VAL A 645 19.80 9.52 17.11
C VAL A 645 20.06 9.29 18.59
N SER A 646 20.60 10.32 19.27
CA SER A 646 20.87 10.28 20.70
C SER A 646 19.59 10.27 21.53
N ALA A 647 19.69 10.00 22.84
CA ALA A 647 18.55 10.04 23.77
C ALA A 647 17.86 11.43 23.81
N SER A 648 18.58 12.51 23.48
CA SER A 648 18.04 13.87 23.36
C SER A 648 17.37 14.13 21.99
N GLY A 649 17.37 13.16 21.07
CA GLY A 649 16.83 13.28 19.72
C GLY A 649 17.78 13.97 18.72
N VAL A 650 19.01 14.29 19.14
CA VAL A 650 20.02 14.94 18.29
C VAL A 650 20.66 13.91 17.36
N ILE A 651 20.91 14.30 16.10
CA ILE A 651 21.49 13.46 15.06
C ILE A 651 23.01 13.53 15.14
N GLU A 652 23.65 12.36 15.18
CA GLU A 652 25.09 12.19 15.05
C GLU A 652 25.41 11.40 13.76
N PHE A 653 26.48 11.77 13.06
CA PHE A 653 26.92 11.12 11.83
C PHE A 653 28.42 11.31 11.60
N ASP A 654 28.98 10.49 10.71
CA ASP A 654 30.39 10.51 10.31
C ASP A 654 30.63 11.12 8.92
N ALA A 655 31.85 11.03 8.42
CA ALA A 655 32.26 11.58 7.12
C ALA A 655 31.47 11.05 5.92
N ARG A 656 30.74 9.92 6.04
CA ARG A 656 29.96 9.34 4.94
C ARG A 656 28.88 10.30 4.45
N ILE A 657 28.23 11.05 5.34
CA ILE A 657 27.22 12.05 4.97
C ILE A 657 27.84 13.14 4.09
N HIS A 658 29.04 13.65 4.45
CA HIS A 658 29.75 14.65 3.64
C HIS A 658 30.16 14.08 2.27
N THR A 659 30.59 12.83 2.22
CA THR A 659 30.95 12.16 0.96
C THR A 659 29.73 12.00 0.05
N MET A 660 28.57 11.60 0.61
CA MET A 660 27.32 11.48 -0.14
C MET A 660 26.85 12.87 -0.64
N ALA A 661 26.90 13.90 0.18
CA ALA A 661 26.56 15.27 -0.24
C ALA A 661 27.46 15.74 -1.40
N LYS A 662 28.77 15.45 -1.38
CA LYS A 662 29.70 15.75 -2.49
C LYS A 662 29.40 14.95 -3.76
N SER A 663 28.83 13.76 -3.64
CA SER A 663 28.45 12.90 -4.79
C SER A 663 27.26 13.47 -5.57
N ALA A 664 26.53 14.44 -5.02
CA ALA A 664 25.43 15.14 -5.68
C ALA A 664 25.77 15.64 -7.09
N ARG A 665 27.02 16.07 -7.32
CA ARG A 665 27.50 16.56 -8.62
C ARG A 665 27.38 15.59 -9.79
N PHE A 666 27.31 14.28 -9.51
CA PHE A 666 27.13 13.26 -10.55
C PHE A 666 25.64 12.97 -10.85
N ILE A 667 24.75 13.47 -10.00
CA ILE A 667 23.35 13.06 -9.95
C ILE A 667 22.40 14.23 -10.17
N LEU A 668 22.75 15.44 -9.69
CA LEU A 668 21.92 16.62 -9.80
C LEU A 668 22.37 17.56 -10.93
N ASN A 669 21.43 18.33 -11.47
CA ASN A 669 21.70 19.43 -12.36
C ASN A 669 22.54 20.51 -11.65
N MET A 670 23.48 21.15 -12.35
CA MET A 670 24.33 22.19 -11.79
C MET A 670 23.51 23.38 -11.27
N ASP A 671 22.42 23.73 -11.95
CA ASP A 671 21.54 24.82 -11.51
C ASP A 671 20.85 24.47 -10.19
N VAL A 672 20.31 23.25 -10.08
CA VAL A 672 19.73 22.73 -8.85
C VAL A 672 20.76 22.66 -7.73
N MET A 673 21.96 22.18 -8.03
CA MET A 673 23.06 22.16 -7.04
C MET A 673 23.42 23.56 -6.54
N HIS A 674 23.53 24.54 -7.44
CA HIS A 674 23.84 25.92 -7.08
C HIS A 674 22.75 26.53 -6.18
N ILE A 675 21.49 26.31 -6.54
CA ILE A 675 20.35 26.77 -5.73
C ILE A 675 20.28 26.04 -4.38
N LEU A 676 20.52 24.72 -4.36
CA LEU A 676 20.57 23.95 -3.10
C LEU A 676 21.72 24.48 -2.20
N GLN A 677 22.87 24.81 -2.76
CA GLN A 677 23.96 25.39 -2.02
C GLN A 677 23.60 26.78 -1.47
N GLN A 678 22.98 27.65 -2.26
CA GLN A 678 22.54 28.98 -1.81
C GLN A 678 21.45 28.88 -0.73
N ILE A 679 20.49 27.97 -0.89
CA ILE A 679 19.38 27.81 0.06
C ILE A 679 19.86 27.17 1.36
N SER A 680 20.82 26.26 1.30
CA SER A 680 21.39 25.61 2.49
C SER A 680 22.32 26.51 3.30
N GLN A 681 22.75 27.62 2.76
CA GLN A 681 23.52 28.66 3.49
C GLN A 681 22.65 29.46 4.48
N LEU A 682 21.85 28.73 5.26
CA LEU A 682 21.15 29.34 6.40
C LEU A 682 22.14 29.56 7.54
N THR A 683 22.21 30.78 8.03
CA THR A 683 22.99 31.09 9.23
C THR A 683 22.40 30.41 10.47
N ASP A 684 23.22 30.14 11.48
CA ASP A 684 22.76 29.56 12.76
C ASP A 684 21.65 30.42 13.39
N GLU A 685 21.65 31.72 13.17
CA GLU A 685 20.61 32.65 13.66
C GLU A 685 19.31 32.50 12.90
N GLU A 686 19.35 32.38 11.57
CA GLU A 686 18.16 32.14 10.73
C GLU A 686 17.53 30.82 11.06
N ILE A 687 18.31 29.75 11.27
CA ILE A 687 17.82 28.43 11.69
C ILE A 687 17.15 28.52 13.05
N LYS A 688 17.80 29.14 14.04
CA LYS A 688 17.22 29.32 15.38
C LYS A 688 15.90 30.10 15.34
N ARG A 689 15.86 31.18 14.59
CA ARG A 689 14.65 32.01 14.41
C ARG A 689 13.55 31.19 13.77
N THR A 690 13.82 30.50 12.68
CA THR A 690 12.85 29.66 11.95
C THR A 690 12.32 28.52 12.82
N LEU A 691 13.19 27.84 13.54
CA LEU A 691 12.79 26.75 14.45
C LEU A 691 11.94 27.26 15.62
N THR A 692 12.25 28.44 16.17
CA THR A 692 11.46 29.08 17.23
C THR A 692 10.07 29.46 16.73
N GLU A 693 9.97 30.02 15.52
CA GLU A 693 8.68 30.34 14.89
C GLU A 693 7.82 29.10 14.64
N LEU A 694 8.44 27.99 14.19
CA LEU A 694 7.75 26.71 13.99
C LEU A 694 7.24 26.11 15.31
N GLN A 695 8.04 26.15 16.36
CA GLN A 695 7.65 25.69 17.69
C GLN A 695 6.46 26.52 18.23
N ASN A 696 6.51 27.82 18.09
CA ASN A 696 5.42 28.72 18.48
C ASN A 696 4.12 28.45 17.67
N LYS A 697 4.23 28.20 16.36
CA LYS A 697 3.08 27.80 15.52
C LYS A 697 2.51 26.43 15.95
N LYS A 698 3.36 25.47 16.28
CA LYS A 698 2.92 24.14 16.79
C LYS A 698 2.20 24.27 18.13
N GLN A 699 2.73 25.07 19.08
CA GLN A 699 2.09 25.30 20.37
C GLN A 699 0.75 26.01 20.25
N ARG A 700 0.62 27.05 19.40
CA ARG A 700 -0.66 27.73 19.13
C ARG A 700 -1.71 26.80 18.49
N LYS A 701 -1.29 25.86 17.61
CA LYS A 701 -2.19 24.82 17.07
C LYS A 701 -2.63 23.83 18.16
N PHE A 702 -1.78 23.49 19.11
CA PHE A 702 -2.07 22.57 20.20
C PHE A 702 -3.06 23.18 21.22
N SER A 703 -2.86 24.46 21.56
CA SER A 703 -3.75 25.19 22.47
C SER A 703 -5.15 25.42 21.88
N ARG A 704 -5.25 25.71 20.57
CA ARG A 704 -6.53 25.81 19.85
C ARG A 704 -7.28 24.48 19.67
N LYS A 705 -6.63 23.34 19.83
CA LYS A 705 -7.28 22.03 19.83
C LYS A 705 -7.75 21.56 21.21
N LYS A 706 -7.28 22.22 22.27
CA LYS A 706 -7.69 21.93 23.67
C LYS A 706 -8.77 22.88 24.16
N ALA A 707 -8.95 24.02 23.53
CA ALA A 707 -10.11 24.91 23.69
C ALA A 707 -11.21 24.51 22.66
#